data_bfb801435e7302fbb146b3e1fcd5f557
#
_entry.id   bfb801435e7302fbb146b3e1fcd5f557
#
_cell.length_a   1.000
_cell.length_b   1.000
_cell.length_c   1.000
_cell.angle_alpha   90.00
_cell.angle_beta   90.00
_cell.angle_gamma   90.00
#
_symmetry.space_group_name_H-M   'P 1'
#
loop_
_entity.id
_entity.type
_entity.pdbx_description
1 polymer ?
#
loop_
_entity_poly.entity_id
_entity_poly.type
_entity_poly.pdbx_seq_one_letter_code
_entity_poly.pdbx_strand_id
1 'polypeptide(L)'
;APLASWLSRSGSTICGFDDHLREPVRRVLLEAGVDVRDLFFAEQLEGIDTVVYSSAIQHDHPILVAARERGLKVLRRGEMLAEVAAGKKLIAVVGSHGKTTTSGMIAYGLRQCGLDANYILGGLFNDPAEPPYQVSDSPWLIAEVDESDGTIDHFSPEVTLLLNVDWDHADRYSNEAMIDEAFRQLIVRTKSQVLLPLKGDLKDRFIETGSATIHTYSTDRDGCFNQANAAAACSVLQFLGAEASASIFQSFPGMARRQTYLLETTDLTVVEDYAHHPTEIEALLSSLKAKMPSHRLIVVFQPHRYSRTKQFKEGFVQSLSLADQLFLLPVYAAHESQQSGGQLNDLVEAFGSDAPVCLEMNLGAVQQLQQALEPMPTVVAFVGAGDLDGFAGVFVEWIRAQGNISDAWKGYCASRVSSDCVLKYDEPLANKTTLRVGGSARFYAEPGNLTDLRALLRAAKLFGLETFCIGRGSNLLVADAGFAGLVIRFSAPAWRRVETLSNGRIWAAAGGRLKEICGHAAKAGLAGFEFLEGIPGAVGGALRMNAGAMGSWMFDVVERVQFIDESGRLQDLPKEAFHFGYRKVEEISRGIALGAILKSPETEDETAIRSRMDSYSSSRKESQPRGPSAGCIFKNPEGNYAGKLIDTHGIKGMRVGGAEVSDVHGNFIVNMGGATSEDVIELVRQIRAVVFEKSGYVLEPEVLLVGASWDAILKDPSALEQEASGG
;
A
#
# COMPACT_ATOMS: atom_id res chain seq x y z
N ALA A 1 -15.41 1.11 1.57
CA ALA A 1 -15.54 2.53 1.24
C ALA A 1 -17.00 2.93 1.00
N PRO A 2 -17.79 2.31 0.09
CA PRO A 2 -19.16 2.79 -0.18
C PRO A 2 -20.07 2.87 1.05
N LEU A 3 -20.01 1.88 1.95
CA LEU A 3 -20.78 1.92 3.21
C LEU A 3 -20.39 3.10 4.10
N ALA A 4 -19.09 3.35 4.27
CA ALA A 4 -18.59 4.48 5.06
C ALA A 4 -19.01 5.83 4.44
N SER A 5 -18.95 5.92 3.11
CA SER A 5 -19.39 7.10 2.36
C SER A 5 -20.89 7.33 2.49
N TRP A 6 -21.69 6.27 2.40
CA TRP A 6 -23.14 6.33 2.59
C TRP A 6 -23.50 6.80 4.00
N LEU A 7 -22.87 6.23 5.04
CA LEU A 7 -23.09 6.62 6.44
C LEU A 7 -22.71 8.09 6.68
N SER A 8 -21.58 8.54 6.15
CA SER A 8 -21.16 9.94 6.25
C SER A 8 -22.17 10.89 5.63
N ARG A 9 -22.63 10.58 4.41
CA ARG A 9 -23.65 11.37 3.72
C ARG A 9 -25.04 11.29 4.37
N SER A 10 -25.28 10.24 5.14
CA SER A 10 -26.53 10.08 5.93
C SER A 10 -26.48 10.80 7.30
N GLY A 11 -25.41 11.56 7.59
CA GLY A 11 -25.30 12.40 8.78
C GLY A 11 -24.45 11.82 9.90
N SER A 12 -23.81 10.66 9.73
CA SER A 12 -22.85 10.12 10.71
C SER A 12 -21.49 10.77 10.55
N THR A 13 -20.80 11.04 11.66
CA THR A 13 -19.38 11.44 11.62
C THR A 13 -18.52 10.19 11.49
N ILE A 14 -17.81 10.06 10.39
CA ILE A 14 -17.01 8.89 10.07
C ILE A 14 -15.53 9.26 9.99
N CYS A 15 -14.69 8.54 10.72
CA CYS A 15 -13.25 8.48 10.47
C CYS A 15 -12.85 7.05 10.14
N GLY A 16 -11.78 6.88 9.39
CA GLY A 16 -11.34 5.55 8.95
C GLY A 16 -9.86 5.46 8.68
N PHE A 17 -9.37 4.23 8.81
CA PHE A 17 -7.99 3.85 8.53
C PHE A 17 -7.99 2.57 7.68
N ASP A 18 -7.13 2.52 6.68
CA ASP A 18 -6.88 1.33 5.87
C ASP A 18 -5.43 1.40 5.38
N ASP A 19 -4.60 0.45 5.78
CA ASP A 19 -3.18 0.42 5.44
C ASP A 19 -2.91 -0.02 3.99
N HIS A 20 -3.93 -0.51 3.28
CA HIS A 20 -3.87 -0.87 1.86
C HIS A 20 -4.81 -0.04 0.98
N LEU A 21 -5.20 1.14 1.44
CA LEU A 21 -6.08 2.04 0.70
C LEU A 21 -5.48 2.40 -0.66
N ARG A 22 -6.32 2.45 -1.70
CA ARG A 22 -5.94 2.86 -3.07
C ARG A 22 -6.51 4.23 -3.38
N GLU A 23 -5.84 5.01 -4.22
CA GLU A 23 -6.23 6.40 -4.49
C GLU A 23 -7.67 6.56 -5.00
N PRO A 24 -8.21 5.74 -5.92
CA PRO A 24 -9.61 5.87 -6.33
C PRO A 24 -10.59 5.68 -5.17
N VAL A 25 -10.28 4.77 -4.23
CA VAL A 25 -11.10 4.51 -3.04
C VAL A 25 -10.97 5.65 -2.03
N ARG A 26 -9.74 6.16 -1.83
CA ARG A 26 -9.46 7.29 -0.96
C ARG A 26 -10.22 8.53 -1.38
N ARG A 27 -10.23 8.83 -2.68
CA ARG A 27 -10.97 9.96 -3.24
C ARG A 27 -12.46 9.86 -2.95
N VAL A 28 -13.10 8.71 -3.19
CA VAL A 28 -14.54 8.49 -2.89
C VAL A 28 -14.85 8.75 -1.41
N LEU A 29 -13.98 8.32 -0.49
CA LEU A 29 -14.15 8.55 0.95
C LEU A 29 -14.05 10.05 1.30
N LEU A 30 -13.03 10.74 0.78
CA LEU A 30 -12.82 12.17 1.02
C LEU A 30 -13.97 13.03 0.45
N GLU A 31 -14.42 12.74 -0.76
CA GLU A 31 -15.58 13.41 -1.40
C GLU A 31 -16.86 13.20 -0.61
N ALA A 32 -17.00 12.07 0.09
CA ALA A 32 -18.11 11.80 0.99
C ALA A 32 -18.01 12.52 2.34
N GLY A 33 -16.87 13.13 2.66
CA GLY A 33 -16.62 13.81 3.94
C GLY A 33 -16.13 12.87 5.05
N VAL A 34 -15.59 11.70 4.70
CA VAL A 34 -14.97 10.78 5.66
C VAL A 34 -13.58 11.31 6.03
N ASP A 35 -13.27 11.38 7.32
CA ASP A 35 -11.93 11.69 7.84
C ASP A 35 -11.01 10.46 7.64
N VAL A 36 -10.29 10.43 6.52
CA VAL A 36 -9.35 9.35 6.17
C VAL A 36 -8.01 9.61 6.85
N ARG A 37 -7.65 8.74 7.78
CA ARG A 37 -6.42 8.84 8.57
C ARG A 37 -5.35 7.93 8.01
N ASP A 38 -4.14 8.46 7.80
CA ASP A 38 -2.99 7.70 7.28
C ASP A 38 -2.40 6.76 8.33
N LEU A 39 -2.37 7.21 9.58
CA LEU A 39 -1.88 6.44 10.72
C LEU A 39 -2.91 6.49 11.83
N PHE A 40 -3.08 5.38 12.54
CA PHE A 40 -4.07 5.26 13.60
C PHE A 40 -3.46 4.59 14.84
N PHE A 41 -3.79 5.13 16.02
CA PHE A 41 -3.41 4.56 17.30
C PHE A 41 -4.59 4.56 18.27
N ALA A 42 -4.48 3.73 19.33
CA ALA A 42 -5.57 3.48 20.26
C ALA A 42 -6.16 4.74 20.91
N GLU A 43 -5.34 5.79 21.09
CA GLU A 43 -5.78 7.08 21.64
C GLU A 43 -6.84 7.76 20.78
N GLN A 44 -6.79 7.56 19.49
CA GLN A 44 -7.73 8.17 18.53
C GLN A 44 -9.13 7.54 18.54
N LEU A 45 -9.35 6.53 19.38
CA LEU A 45 -10.68 5.99 19.69
C LEU A 45 -11.50 6.88 20.65
N GLU A 46 -10.94 7.94 21.18
CA GLU A 46 -11.69 8.89 22.00
C GLU A 46 -12.80 9.56 21.18
N GLY A 47 -14.02 9.56 21.72
CA GLY A 47 -15.21 10.09 21.01
C GLY A 47 -15.77 9.18 19.92
N ILE A 48 -15.32 7.93 19.82
CA ILE A 48 -15.86 6.91 18.90
C ILE A 48 -16.89 6.07 19.65
N ASP A 49 -18.08 5.90 19.06
CA ASP A 49 -19.15 5.06 19.61
C ASP A 49 -19.09 3.62 19.06
N THR A 50 -18.75 3.48 17.79
CA THR A 50 -18.79 2.19 17.08
C THR A 50 -17.55 2.03 16.19
N VAL A 51 -16.92 0.87 16.27
CA VAL A 51 -15.83 0.46 15.36
C VAL A 51 -16.36 -0.57 14.37
N VAL A 52 -16.22 -0.28 13.08
CA VAL A 52 -16.60 -1.19 11.99
C VAL A 52 -15.35 -1.66 11.26
N TYR A 53 -15.19 -2.98 11.11
CA TYR A 53 -14.01 -3.56 10.50
C TYR A 53 -14.32 -4.56 9.40
N SER A 54 -13.37 -4.73 8.47
CA SER A 54 -13.41 -5.76 7.43
C SER A 54 -13.11 -7.13 8.02
N SER A 55 -13.76 -8.18 7.51
CA SER A 55 -13.46 -9.58 7.86
C SER A 55 -12.01 -10.00 7.58
N ALA A 56 -11.29 -9.24 6.77
CA ALA A 56 -9.85 -9.44 6.53
C ALA A 56 -8.96 -9.02 7.71
N ILE A 57 -9.48 -8.22 8.67
CA ILE A 57 -8.72 -7.77 9.84
C ILE A 57 -8.76 -8.84 10.92
N GLN A 58 -7.58 -9.19 11.45
CA GLN A 58 -7.44 -10.19 12.51
C GLN A 58 -8.04 -9.69 13.82
N HIS A 59 -8.59 -10.62 14.62
CA HIS A 59 -9.27 -10.29 15.88
C HIS A 59 -8.35 -9.69 16.96
N ASP A 60 -7.06 -9.94 16.87
CA ASP A 60 -5.99 -9.43 17.76
C ASP A 60 -5.39 -8.09 17.28
N HIS A 61 -5.94 -7.50 16.22
CA HIS A 61 -5.49 -6.19 15.74
C HIS A 61 -5.57 -5.16 16.89
N PRO A 62 -4.51 -4.37 17.15
CA PRO A 62 -4.42 -3.48 18.32
C PRO A 62 -5.60 -2.54 18.52
N ILE A 63 -6.14 -1.99 17.41
CA ILE A 63 -7.32 -1.11 17.43
C ILE A 63 -8.57 -1.86 17.90
N LEU A 64 -8.76 -3.11 17.44
CA LEU A 64 -9.92 -3.92 17.83
C LEU A 64 -9.83 -4.34 19.31
N VAL A 65 -8.63 -4.66 19.78
CA VAL A 65 -8.37 -4.97 21.19
C VAL A 65 -8.70 -3.74 22.05
N ALA A 66 -8.13 -2.58 21.70
CA ALA A 66 -8.35 -1.35 22.44
C ALA A 66 -9.83 -0.90 22.42
N ALA A 67 -10.55 -1.11 21.32
CA ALA A 67 -11.97 -0.81 21.22
C ALA A 67 -12.81 -1.67 22.18
N ARG A 68 -12.52 -2.98 22.24
CA ARG A 68 -13.19 -3.90 23.16
C ARG A 68 -12.89 -3.58 24.63
N GLU A 69 -11.63 -3.28 24.97
CA GLU A 69 -11.22 -2.88 26.31
C GLU A 69 -11.93 -1.61 26.79
N ARG A 70 -12.25 -0.70 25.87
CA ARG A 70 -13.03 0.52 26.15
C ARG A 70 -14.53 0.30 26.15
N GLY A 71 -15.01 -0.92 25.85
CA GLY A 71 -16.43 -1.24 25.79
C GLY A 71 -17.16 -0.64 24.60
N LEU A 72 -16.46 -0.26 23.52
CA LEU A 72 -17.07 0.25 22.30
C LEU A 72 -17.83 -0.85 21.57
N LYS A 73 -18.86 -0.45 20.82
CA LYS A 73 -19.54 -1.36 19.90
C LYS A 73 -18.60 -1.73 18.75
N VAL A 74 -18.35 -3.03 18.52
CA VAL A 74 -17.47 -3.53 17.47
C VAL A 74 -18.25 -4.42 16.53
N LEU A 75 -18.33 -4.04 15.25
CA LEU A 75 -19.13 -4.71 14.22
C LEU A 75 -18.28 -5.05 13.01
N ARG A 76 -18.55 -6.20 12.39
CA ARG A 76 -18.06 -6.48 11.04
C ARG A 76 -18.80 -5.61 10.02
N ARG A 77 -18.17 -5.37 8.86
CA ARG A 77 -18.76 -4.58 7.77
C ARG A 77 -20.16 -5.05 7.39
N GLY A 78 -20.38 -6.36 7.26
CA GLY A 78 -21.68 -6.93 6.91
C GLY A 78 -22.74 -6.75 8.01
N GLU A 79 -22.35 -6.83 9.28
CA GLU A 79 -23.24 -6.55 10.41
C GLU A 79 -23.70 -5.10 10.42
N MET A 80 -22.79 -4.14 10.16
CA MET A 80 -23.16 -2.73 10.03
C MET A 80 -24.07 -2.49 8.83
N LEU A 81 -23.82 -3.15 7.69
CA LEU A 81 -24.72 -3.07 6.53
C LEU A 81 -26.12 -3.62 6.86
N ALA A 82 -26.22 -4.69 7.64
CA ALA A 82 -27.51 -5.24 8.09
C ALA A 82 -28.25 -4.25 9.01
N GLU A 83 -27.55 -3.55 9.91
CA GLU A 83 -28.16 -2.48 10.73
C GLU A 83 -28.73 -1.33 9.87
N VAL A 84 -27.96 -0.88 8.85
CA VAL A 84 -28.42 0.13 7.88
C VAL A 84 -29.65 -0.38 7.12
N ALA A 85 -29.64 -1.64 6.69
CA ALA A 85 -30.71 -2.25 5.91
C ALA A 85 -31.99 -2.47 6.73
N ALA A 86 -31.89 -2.67 8.04
CA ALA A 86 -33.06 -2.88 8.92
C ALA A 86 -34.04 -1.70 8.91
N GLY A 87 -33.56 -0.48 8.65
CA GLY A 87 -34.38 0.73 8.52
C GLY A 87 -34.93 1.01 7.12
N LYS A 88 -34.68 0.12 6.15
CA LYS A 88 -35.03 0.30 4.73
C LYS A 88 -35.69 -0.95 4.15
N LYS A 89 -36.35 -0.81 3.01
CA LYS A 89 -36.81 -1.94 2.18
C LYS A 89 -35.64 -2.45 1.36
N LEU A 90 -34.92 -3.47 1.87
CA LEU A 90 -33.74 -4.02 1.24
C LEU A 90 -34.09 -4.84 -0.01
N ILE A 91 -33.46 -4.52 -1.14
CA ILE A 91 -33.29 -5.39 -2.29
C ILE A 91 -31.89 -5.98 -2.17
N ALA A 92 -31.79 -7.24 -1.73
CA ALA A 92 -30.52 -7.94 -1.57
C ALA A 92 -30.09 -8.58 -2.89
N VAL A 93 -28.94 -8.18 -3.40
CA VAL A 93 -28.30 -8.84 -4.55
C VAL A 93 -27.36 -9.90 -4.02
N VAL A 94 -27.66 -11.18 -4.28
CA VAL A 94 -26.95 -12.34 -3.73
C VAL A 94 -26.62 -13.37 -4.82
N GLY A 95 -25.67 -14.23 -4.51
CA GLY A 95 -25.20 -15.31 -5.38
C GLY A 95 -23.70 -15.44 -5.32
N SER A 96 -23.16 -16.58 -5.75
CA SER A 96 -21.72 -16.82 -5.72
C SER A 96 -20.97 -15.86 -6.66
N HIS A 97 -21.54 -15.57 -7.85
CA HIS A 97 -20.91 -14.77 -8.89
C HIS A 97 -21.81 -13.65 -9.41
N GLY A 98 -21.22 -12.56 -9.95
CA GLY A 98 -21.94 -11.48 -10.63
C GLY A 98 -22.56 -10.42 -9.74
N LYS A 99 -22.53 -10.54 -8.41
CA LYS A 99 -23.13 -9.61 -7.44
C LYS A 99 -22.79 -8.14 -7.73
N THR A 100 -21.49 -7.81 -7.79
CA THR A 100 -21.00 -6.44 -7.96
C THR A 100 -21.38 -5.84 -9.32
N THR A 101 -21.30 -6.63 -10.38
CA THR A 101 -21.70 -6.16 -11.73
C THR A 101 -23.20 -5.90 -11.80
N THR A 102 -24.01 -6.81 -11.26
CA THR A 102 -25.47 -6.67 -11.26
C THR A 102 -25.94 -5.51 -10.41
N SER A 103 -25.39 -5.34 -9.20
CA SER A 103 -25.73 -4.20 -8.34
C SER A 103 -25.30 -2.86 -8.96
N GLY A 104 -24.15 -2.83 -9.66
CA GLY A 104 -23.71 -1.68 -10.44
C GLY A 104 -24.64 -1.37 -11.62
N MET A 105 -25.10 -2.41 -12.36
CA MET A 105 -26.10 -2.24 -13.41
C MET A 105 -27.43 -1.73 -12.86
N ILE A 106 -27.91 -2.24 -11.72
CA ILE A 106 -29.12 -1.71 -11.07
C ILE A 106 -28.95 -0.23 -10.73
N ALA A 107 -27.85 0.14 -10.07
CA ALA A 107 -27.56 1.52 -9.70
C ALA A 107 -27.49 2.46 -10.92
N TYR A 108 -26.85 2.03 -11.99
CA TYR A 108 -26.81 2.74 -13.27
C TYR A 108 -28.21 2.86 -13.88
N GLY A 109 -28.97 1.76 -13.92
CA GLY A 109 -30.32 1.71 -14.49
C GLY A 109 -31.33 2.57 -13.72
N LEU A 110 -31.21 2.68 -12.39
CA LEU A 110 -32.04 3.59 -11.58
C LEU A 110 -31.95 5.02 -12.10
N ARG A 111 -30.73 5.50 -12.35
CA ARG A 111 -30.51 6.85 -12.88
C ARG A 111 -31.03 7.01 -14.30
N GLN A 112 -30.81 6.02 -15.18
CA GLN A 112 -31.30 6.04 -16.55
C GLN A 112 -32.82 6.06 -16.62
N CYS A 113 -33.50 5.41 -15.67
CA CYS A 113 -34.94 5.36 -15.58
C CYS A 113 -35.55 6.48 -14.72
N GLY A 114 -34.76 7.36 -14.11
CA GLY A 114 -35.23 8.41 -13.22
C GLY A 114 -35.89 7.88 -11.92
N LEU A 115 -35.48 6.68 -11.48
CA LEU A 115 -35.95 6.08 -10.23
C LEU A 115 -35.07 6.50 -9.06
N ASP A 116 -35.68 6.84 -7.94
CA ASP A 116 -34.97 7.20 -6.71
C ASP A 116 -34.90 6.02 -5.74
N ALA A 117 -33.67 5.65 -5.38
CA ALA A 117 -33.38 4.63 -4.37
C ALA A 117 -32.00 4.83 -3.77
N ASN A 118 -31.82 4.38 -2.52
CA ASN A 118 -30.49 4.26 -1.93
C ASN A 118 -29.75 3.05 -2.54
N TYR A 119 -28.45 3.16 -2.71
CA TYR A 119 -27.63 1.99 -2.99
C TYR A 119 -26.25 2.05 -2.35
N ILE A 120 -25.70 0.86 -2.03
CA ILE A 120 -24.36 0.66 -1.48
C ILE A 120 -23.74 -0.50 -2.26
N LEU A 121 -22.77 -0.20 -3.14
CA LEU A 121 -22.14 -1.21 -4.00
C LEU A 121 -20.95 -1.90 -3.33
N GLY A 122 -20.61 -3.08 -3.81
CA GLY A 122 -19.41 -3.82 -3.38
C GLY A 122 -18.09 -3.34 -4.03
N GLY A 123 -18.18 -2.58 -5.14
CA GLY A 123 -17.05 -2.10 -5.91
C GLY A 123 -17.23 -0.69 -6.44
N LEU A 124 -16.25 -0.20 -7.21
CA LEU A 124 -16.30 1.09 -7.91
C LEU A 124 -16.67 0.88 -9.37
N PHE A 125 -17.27 1.90 -9.99
CA PHE A 125 -17.39 1.95 -11.45
C PHE A 125 -16.02 2.21 -12.11
N ASN A 126 -15.88 1.84 -13.38
CA ASN A 126 -14.72 2.24 -14.18
C ASN A 126 -14.72 3.75 -14.43
N ASP A 127 -15.90 4.36 -14.55
CA ASP A 127 -16.02 5.82 -14.62
C ASP A 127 -15.99 6.41 -13.21
N PRO A 128 -15.00 7.22 -12.85
CA PRO A 128 -14.90 7.85 -11.55
C PRO A 128 -16.00 8.90 -11.28
N ALA A 129 -16.72 9.35 -12.31
CA ALA A 129 -17.86 10.25 -12.14
C ALA A 129 -19.10 9.53 -11.59
N GLU A 130 -19.12 8.20 -11.64
CA GLU A 130 -20.20 7.37 -11.17
C GLU A 130 -19.98 6.99 -9.68
N PRO A 131 -20.83 7.50 -8.75
CA PRO A 131 -20.64 7.21 -7.33
C PRO A 131 -21.04 5.76 -7.01
N PRO A 132 -20.26 5.05 -6.16
CA PRO A 132 -20.59 3.68 -5.77
C PRO A 132 -21.64 3.61 -4.64
N TYR A 133 -22.24 4.70 -4.30
CA TYR A 133 -23.32 4.80 -3.30
C TYR A 133 -24.26 5.95 -3.65
N GLN A 134 -25.49 5.88 -3.16
CA GLN A 134 -26.45 6.96 -3.22
C GLN A 134 -27.26 7.04 -1.92
N VAL A 135 -27.43 8.25 -1.41
CA VAL A 135 -28.32 8.55 -0.29
C VAL A 135 -29.54 9.29 -0.83
N SER A 136 -30.72 8.82 -0.49
CA SER A 136 -32.01 9.45 -0.86
C SER A 136 -33.06 9.23 0.23
N ASP A 137 -34.19 9.95 0.11
CA ASP A 137 -35.34 9.79 1.00
C ASP A 137 -36.17 8.54 0.68
N SER A 138 -35.86 7.84 -0.41
CA SER A 138 -36.52 6.59 -0.79
C SER A 138 -36.44 5.55 0.31
N PRO A 139 -37.53 4.78 0.55
CA PRO A 139 -37.47 3.65 1.47
C PRO A 139 -36.64 2.48 0.94
N TRP A 140 -36.31 2.43 -0.34
CA TRP A 140 -35.60 1.35 -0.96
C TRP A 140 -34.07 1.48 -0.78
N LEU A 141 -33.43 0.35 -0.50
CA LEU A 141 -31.97 0.19 -0.46
C LEU A 141 -31.57 -1.00 -1.32
N ILE A 142 -30.74 -0.78 -2.31
CA ILE A 142 -30.08 -1.85 -3.07
C ILE A 142 -28.70 -2.10 -2.45
N ALA A 143 -28.43 -3.34 -2.06
CA ALA A 143 -27.12 -3.70 -1.53
C ALA A 143 -26.72 -5.11 -1.94
N GLU A 144 -25.42 -5.27 -2.15
CA GLU A 144 -24.78 -6.57 -2.30
C GLU A 144 -24.64 -7.21 -0.91
N VAL A 145 -25.21 -8.41 -0.74
CA VAL A 145 -25.10 -9.20 0.49
C VAL A 145 -24.20 -10.39 0.21
N ASP A 146 -23.11 -10.44 0.96
CA ASP A 146 -22.05 -11.44 0.80
C ASP A 146 -22.28 -12.63 1.74
N GLU A 147 -22.17 -13.83 1.20
CA GLU A 147 -22.24 -15.09 1.95
C GLU A 147 -20.92 -15.48 2.62
N SER A 148 -19.80 -14.96 2.11
CA SER A 148 -18.45 -15.45 2.44
C SER A 148 -18.05 -15.29 3.90
N ASP A 149 -18.50 -14.22 4.57
CA ASP A 149 -18.18 -13.92 5.98
C ASP A 149 -19.30 -14.34 6.96
N GLY A 150 -20.42 -14.90 6.43
CA GLY A 150 -21.58 -15.35 7.19
C GLY A 150 -22.46 -14.25 7.73
N THR A 151 -22.25 -13.02 7.31
CA THR A 151 -23.16 -11.94 7.71
C THR A 151 -24.51 -12.00 6.98
N ILE A 152 -24.63 -12.85 5.97
CA ILE A 152 -25.90 -13.14 5.26
C ILE A 152 -27.05 -13.49 6.25
N ASP A 153 -26.73 -14.08 7.40
CA ASP A 153 -27.70 -14.48 8.41
C ASP A 153 -28.39 -13.30 9.13
N HIS A 154 -27.81 -12.11 9.07
CA HIS A 154 -28.34 -10.90 9.70
C HIS A 154 -29.36 -10.14 8.83
N PHE A 155 -29.54 -10.55 7.57
CA PHE A 155 -30.44 -9.84 6.65
C PHE A 155 -31.84 -10.46 6.59
N SER A 156 -32.84 -9.58 6.46
CA SER A 156 -34.24 -9.90 6.19
C SER A 156 -34.79 -9.03 5.07
N PRO A 157 -34.45 -9.34 3.80
CA PRO A 157 -34.73 -8.50 2.66
C PRO A 157 -36.24 -8.34 2.40
N GLU A 158 -36.64 -7.23 1.79
CA GLU A 158 -37.96 -7.10 1.17
C GLU A 158 -38.00 -7.92 -0.12
N VAL A 159 -36.90 -7.84 -0.92
CA VAL A 159 -36.71 -8.60 -2.16
C VAL A 159 -35.33 -9.22 -2.17
N THR A 160 -35.24 -10.48 -2.57
CA THR A 160 -33.97 -11.18 -2.83
C THR A 160 -33.80 -11.42 -4.33
N LEU A 161 -32.75 -10.87 -4.92
CA LEU A 161 -32.30 -11.21 -6.27
C LEU A 161 -31.17 -12.24 -6.14
N LEU A 162 -31.47 -13.51 -6.41
CA LEU A 162 -30.50 -14.60 -6.40
C LEU A 162 -30.03 -14.87 -7.83
N LEU A 163 -28.72 -14.71 -8.07
CA LEU A 163 -28.12 -14.81 -9.39
C LEU A 163 -27.75 -16.25 -9.78
N ASN A 164 -27.04 -16.92 -8.87
CA ASN A 164 -26.51 -18.28 -9.01
C ASN A 164 -26.08 -18.79 -7.63
N VAL A 165 -25.86 -20.09 -7.54
CA VAL A 165 -25.33 -20.76 -6.33
C VAL A 165 -24.33 -21.81 -6.78
N ASP A 166 -23.05 -21.49 -6.61
CA ASP A 166 -21.90 -22.39 -6.81
C ASP A 166 -21.20 -22.62 -5.48
N TRP A 167 -20.60 -23.79 -5.30
CA TRP A 167 -19.84 -24.05 -4.11
C TRP A 167 -18.51 -23.29 -4.15
N ASP A 168 -18.39 -22.30 -3.28
CA ASP A 168 -17.16 -21.54 -3.01
C ASP A 168 -16.99 -21.36 -1.50
N HIS A 169 -15.91 -20.70 -1.07
CA HIS A 169 -15.64 -20.45 0.35
C HIS A 169 -15.60 -21.71 1.23
N ALA A 170 -14.81 -22.71 0.80
CA ALA A 170 -14.67 -23.98 1.50
C ALA A 170 -14.14 -23.87 2.94
N ASP A 171 -13.48 -22.76 3.27
CA ASP A 171 -13.11 -22.40 4.64
C ASP A 171 -14.33 -22.21 5.55
N ARG A 172 -15.49 -21.86 4.98
CA ARG A 172 -16.75 -21.70 5.70
C ARG A 172 -17.77 -22.81 5.39
N TYR A 173 -17.96 -23.11 4.12
CA TYR A 173 -18.94 -24.09 3.64
C TYR A 173 -18.23 -25.37 3.21
N SER A 174 -18.18 -26.38 4.05
CA SER A 174 -17.44 -27.62 3.78
C SER A 174 -18.02 -28.43 2.61
N ASN A 175 -19.23 -28.15 2.16
CA ASN A 175 -19.90 -28.78 1.03
C ASN A 175 -21.02 -27.89 0.45
N GLU A 176 -21.53 -28.28 -0.73
CA GLU A 176 -22.59 -27.56 -1.44
C GLU A 176 -23.88 -27.41 -0.60
N ALA A 177 -24.26 -28.43 0.17
CA ALA A 177 -25.49 -28.38 0.96
C ALA A 177 -25.46 -27.27 2.02
N MET A 178 -24.28 -26.91 2.55
CA MET A 178 -24.17 -25.83 3.54
C MET A 178 -24.38 -24.45 2.92
N ILE A 179 -23.88 -24.20 1.72
CA ILE A 179 -24.08 -22.93 1.02
C ILE A 179 -25.54 -22.82 0.55
N ASP A 180 -26.15 -23.93 0.07
CA ASP A 180 -27.57 -23.99 -0.25
C ASP A 180 -28.44 -23.63 0.94
N GLU A 181 -28.10 -24.16 2.12
CA GLU A 181 -28.85 -23.87 3.34
C GLU A 181 -28.74 -22.38 3.74
N ALA A 182 -27.57 -21.76 3.56
CA ALA A 182 -27.41 -20.34 3.84
C ALA A 182 -28.33 -19.47 2.95
N PHE A 183 -28.37 -19.76 1.65
CA PHE A 183 -29.29 -19.07 0.73
C PHE A 183 -30.77 -19.41 1.01
N ARG A 184 -31.08 -20.65 1.35
CA ARG A 184 -32.42 -21.09 1.75
C ARG A 184 -32.93 -20.29 2.96
N GLN A 185 -32.08 -20.12 3.97
CA GLN A 185 -32.42 -19.34 5.16
C GLN A 185 -32.64 -17.85 4.85
N LEU A 186 -31.86 -17.26 3.91
CA LEU A 186 -32.12 -15.91 3.45
C LEU A 186 -33.46 -15.78 2.72
N ILE A 187 -33.80 -16.73 1.85
CA ILE A 187 -35.08 -16.78 1.13
C ILE A 187 -36.26 -16.90 2.12
N VAL A 188 -36.13 -17.73 3.18
CA VAL A 188 -37.13 -17.83 4.25
C VAL A 188 -37.39 -16.48 4.92
N ARG A 189 -36.34 -15.69 5.12
CA ARG A 189 -36.44 -14.34 5.72
C ARG A 189 -36.85 -13.26 4.74
N THR A 190 -36.97 -13.56 3.44
CA THR A 190 -37.42 -12.61 2.40
C THR A 190 -38.91 -12.36 2.55
N LYS A 191 -39.30 -11.08 2.57
CA LYS A 191 -40.69 -10.66 2.96
C LYS A 191 -41.68 -10.67 1.80
N SER A 192 -41.22 -10.27 0.59
CA SER A 192 -42.14 -10.01 -0.54
C SER A 192 -41.85 -10.91 -1.74
N GLN A 193 -40.70 -10.75 -2.37
CA GLN A 193 -40.39 -11.45 -3.62
C GLN A 193 -38.99 -12.02 -3.67
N VAL A 194 -38.84 -13.17 -4.36
CA VAL A 194 -37.57 -13.75 -4.76
C VAL A 194 -37.48 -13.74 -6.28
N LEU A 195 -36.45 -13.10 -6.83
CA LEU A 195 -36.18 -13.01 -8.26
C LEU A 195 -35.09 -14.02 -8.62
N LEU A 196 -35.41 -14.96 -9.52
CA LEU A 196 -34.52 -16.07 -9.93
C LEU A 196 -34.36 -16.10 -11.45
N PRO A 197 -33.24 -16.56 -11.99
CA PRO A 197 -33.13 -16.87 -13.42
C PRO A 197 -34.11 -17.98 -13.81
N LEU A 198 -34.73 -17.86 -14.99
CA LEU A 198 -35.66 -18.86 -15.53
C LEU A 198 -34.92 -20.15 -15.94
N LYS A 199 -33.69 -20.02 -16.46
CA LYS A 199 -32.82 -21.14 -16.84
C LYS A 199 -32.02 -21.63 -15.63
N GLY A 200 -31.74 -22.92 -15.56
CA GLY A 200 -31.01 -23.56 -14.49
C GLY A 200 -31.96 -24.23 -13.46
N ASP A 201 -31.39 -24.75 -12.40
CA ASP A 201 -32.06 -25.55 -11.37
C ASP A 201 -32.50 -24.76 -10.12
N LEU A 202 -32.14 -23.47 -10.02
CA LEU A 202 -32.38 -22.65 -8.82
C LEU A 202 -33.85 -22.60 -8.43
N LYS A 203 -34.75 -22.53 -9.44
CA LYS A 203 -36.18 -22.53 -9.15
C LYS A 203 -36.60 -23.81 -8.45
N ASP A 204 -36.14 -24.97 -8.93
CA ASP A 204 -36.50 -26.26 -8.37
C ASP A 204 -35.85 -26.50 -6.99
N ARG A 205 -34.61 -25.99 -6.80
CA ARG A 205 -33.89 -26.06 -5.51
C ARG A 205 -34.53 -25.24 -4.41
N PHE A 206 -35.24 -24.12 -4.75
CA PHE A 206 -35.75 -23.16 -3.76
C PHE A 206 -37.26 -22.91 -3.82
N ILE A 207 -38.03 -23.59 -4.68
CA ILE A 207 -39.45 -23.30 -4.95
C ILE A 207 -40.35 -23.46 -3.70
N GLU A 208 -40.03 -24.35 -2.80
CA GLU A 208 -40.81 -24.61 -1.58
C GLU A 208 -40.27 -23.82 -0.36
N THR A 209 -39.44 -22.82 -0.61
CA THR A 209 -38.74 -22.13 0.46
C THR A 209 -39.42 -20.77 0.79
N GLY A 210 -39.95 -20.66 2.02
CA GLY A 210 -40.50 -19.40 2.56
C GLY A 210 -41.90 -19.01 2.05
N SER A 211 -42.35 -17.79 2.41
CA SER A 211 -43.64 -17.22 2.06
C SER A 211 -43.57 -16.19 0.91
N ALA A 212 -42.39 -15.82 0.49
CA ALA A 212 -42.20 -14.83 -0.58
C ALA A 212 -42.60 -15.40 -1.96
N THR A 213 -43.17 -14.55 -2.83
CA THR A 213 -43.51 -14.95 -4.18
C THR A 213 -42.28 -15.08 -5.05
N ILE A 214 -42.16 -16.21 -5.74
CA ILE A 214 -41.05 -16.45 -6.67
C ILE A 214 -41.40 -15.92 -8.05
N HIS A 215 -40.56 -15.03 -8.58
CA HIS A 215 -40.61 -14.56 -9.95
C HIS A 215 -39.34 -14.95 -10.70
N THR A 216 -39.50 -15.34 -11.97
CA THR A 216 -38.34 -15.68 -12.81
C THR A 216 -38.10 -14.64 -13.88
N TYR A 217 -36.84 -14.29 -14.12
CA TYR A 217 -36.43 -13.47 -15.24
C TYR A 217 -35.74 -14.29 -16.34
N SER A 218 -35.96 -13.90 -17.60
CA SER A 218 -35.39 -14.61 -18.75
C SER A 218 -34.16 -13.90 -19.30
N THR A 219 -33.19 -14.69 -19.74
CA THR A 219 -32.05 -14.25 -20.54
C THR A 219 -32.32 -14.62 -21.98
N ASP A 220 -32.46 -13.65 -22.90
CA ASP A 220 -32.87 -13.89 -24.30
C ASP A 220 -31.81 -14.56 -25.17
N ARG A 221 -30.57 -14.78 -24.69
CA ARG A 221 -29.49 -15.39 -25.45
C ARG A 221 -28.59 -16.27 -24.57
N ASP A 222 -28.18 -17.38 -25.13
CA ASP A 222 -27.19 -18.26 -24.53
C ASP A 222 -25.78 -17.65 -24.64
N GLY A 223 -25.03 -17.66 -23.52
CA GLY A 223 -23.56 -17.57 -23.57
C GLY A 223 -22.91 -16.24 -23.19
N CYS A 224 -23.60 -15.17 -22.78
CA CYS A 224 -22.95 -13.96 -22.31
C CYS A 224 -23.31 -13.64 -20.85
N PHE A 225 -22.34 -13.78 -19.94
CA PHE A 225 -22.49 -13.54 -18.49
C PHE A 225 -23.03 -12.13 -18.18
N ASN A 226 -22.58 -11.10 -18.92
CA ASN A 226 -23.08 -9.74 -18.76
C ASN A 226 -24.55 -9.58 -19.21
N GLN A 227 -25.04 -10.41 -20.10
CA GLN A 227 -26.46 -10.40 -20.49
C GLN A 227 -27.35 -10.99 -19.39
N ALA A 228 -26.88 -12.02 -18.69
CA ALA A 228 -27.58 -12.55 -17.50
C ALA A 228 -27.65 -11.50 -16.39
N ASN A 229 -26.55 -10.81 -16.11
CA ASN A 229 -26.51 -9.70 -15.13
C ASN A 229 -27.44 -8.56 -15.54
N ALA A 230 -27.49 -8.21 -16.82
CA ALA A 230 -28.40 -7.17 -17.35
C ALA A 230 -29.88 -7.57 -17.20
N ALA A 231 -30.23 -8.83 -17.50
CA ALA A 231 -31.58 -9.34 -17.33
C ALA A 231 -32.00 -9.34 -15.85
N ALA A 232 -31.09 -9.76 -14.95
CA ALA A 232 -31.29 -9.69 -13.51
C ALA A 232 -31.51 -8.24 -13.03
N ALA A 233 -30.69 -7.30 -13.51
CA ALA A 233 -30.84 -5.87 -13.20
C ALA A 233 -32.19 -5.32 -13.71
N CYS A 234 -32.58 -5.66 -14.96
CA CYS A 234 -33.88 -5.27 -15.51
C CYS A 234 -35.04 -5.77 -14.63
N SER A 235 -34.97 -6.99 -14.10
CA SER A 235 -36.06 -7.54 -13.26
C SER A 235 -36.27 -6.70 -11.99
N VAL A 236 -35.19 -6.18 -11.39
CA VAL A 236 -35.28 -5.27 -10.23
C VAL A 236 -35.85 -3.91 -10.63
N LEU A 237 -35.41 -3.33 -11.76
CA LEU A 237 -35.89 -2.06 -12.25
C LEU A 237 -37.40 -2.13 -12.58
N GLN A 238 -37.84 -3.25 -13.20
CA GLN A 238 -39.26 -3.51 -13.48
C GLN A 238 -40.05 -3.69 -12.20
N PHE A 239 -39.53 -4.38 -11.19
CA PHE A 239 -40.16 -4.47 -9.86
C PHE A 239 -40.34 -3.08 -9.23
N LEU A 240 -39.39 -2.16 -9.43
CA LEU A 240 -39.48 -0.78 -8.96
C LEU A 240 -40.36 0.13 -9.86
N GLY A 241 -40.96 -0.41 -10.92
CA GLY A 241 -41.94 0.27 -11.77
C GLY A 241 -41.40 0.89 -13.06
N ALA A 242 -40.14 0.59 -13.46
CA ALA A 242 -39.61 1.05 -14.73
C ALA A 242 -39.95 0.11 -15.89
N GLU A 243 -40.11 0.66 -17.08
CA GLU A 243 -40.07 -0.10 -18.34
C GLU A 243 -38.59 -0.28 -18.76
N ALA A 244 -37.89 -1.25 -18.12
CA ALA A 244 -36.49 -1.47 -18.34
C ALA A 244 -36.22 -2.66 -19.30
N SER A 245 -35.28 -2.47 -20.22
CA SER A 245 -34.78 -3.51 -21.10
C SER A 245 -33.22 -3.46 -21.12
N ALA A 246 -32.57 -4.52 -21.59
CA ALA A 246 -31.12 -4.61 -21.63
C ALA A 246 -30.43 -3.50 -22.45
N SER A 247 -31.17 -2.82 -23.33
CA SER A 247 -30.66 -1.69 -24.12
C SER A 247 -30.20 -0.50 -23.28
N ILE A 248 -30.72 -0.31 -22.08
CA ILE A 248 -30.30 0.79 -21.18
C ILE A 248 -28.84 0.63 -20.71
N PHE A 249 -28.29 -0.59 -20.78
CA PHE A 249 -26.92 -0.90 -20.37
C PHE A 249 -25.88 -0.79 -21.48
N GLN A 250 -26.26 -0.34 -22.71
CA GLN A 250 -25.30 -0.18 -23.81
C GLN A 250 -24.17 0.79 -23.47
N SER A 251 -24.45 1.81 -22.65
CA SER A 251 -23.48 2.80 -22.17
C SER A 251 -23.06 2.56 -20.72
N PHE A 252 -23.30 1.37 -20.18
CA PHE A 252 -22.87 1.02 -18.83
C PHE A 252 -21.34 1.04 -18.74
N PRO A 253 -20.70 1.84 -17.86
CA PRO A 253 -19.26 2.03 -17.83
C PRO A 253 -18.49 0.79 -17.35
N GLY A 254 -19.20 -0.21 -16.82
CA GLY A 254 -18.58 -1.37 -16.19
C GLY A 254 -18.13 -1.09 -14.75
N MET A 255 -17.82 -2.17 -14.04
CA MET A 255 -17.25 -2.11 -12.70
C MET A 255 -15.74 -2.33 -12.76
N ALA A 256 -15.00 -1.63 -11.93
CA ALA A 256 -13.55 -1.76 -11.86
C ALA A 256 -13.13 -3.22 -11.57
N ARG A 257 -12.14 -3.69 -12.31
CA ARG A 257 -11.65 -5.07 -12.28
C ARG A 257 -12.70 -6.12 -12.66
N ARG A 258 -13.72 -5.77 -13.43
CA ARG A 258 -14.72 -6.69 -14.00
C ARG A 258 -14.75 -6.51 -15.51
N GLN A 259 -14.01 -7.34 -16.24
CA GLN A 259 -13.78 -7.24 -17.68
C GLN A 259 -13.39 -5.81 -18.11
N THR A 260 -12.44 -5.21 -17.36
CA THR A 260 -11.97 -3.85 -17.63
C THR A 260 -10.95 -3.84 -18.75
N TYR A 261 -11.23 -3.08 -19.80
CA TYR A 261 -10.32 -2.90 -20.93
C TYR A 261 -9.30 -1.82 -20.60
N LEU A 262 -8.04 -2.22 -20.34
CA LEU A 262 -6.95 -1.32 -19.95
C LEU A 262 -6.24 -0.69 -21.14
N LEU A 263 -6.23 -1.39 -22.29
CA LEU A 263 -5.66 -0.96 -23.56
C LEU A 263 -6.44 -1.60 -24.70
N GLU A 264 -6.78 -0.81 -25.71
CA GLU A 264 -7.38 -1.27 -26.94
C GLU A 264 -6.68 -0.60 -28.12
N THR A 265 -6.02 -1.39 -28.95
CA THR A 265 -5.38 -0.99 -30.20
C THR A 265 -5.82 -1.94 -31.32
N THR A 266 -5.35 -1.72 -32.54
CA THR A 266 -5.64 -2.62 -33.67
C THR A 266 -5.12 -4.04 -33.42
N ASP A 267 -3.95 -4.17 -32.77
CA ASP A 267 -3.23 -5.44 -32.70
C ASP A 267 -3.17 -6.00 -31.26
N LEU A 268 -3.50 -5.18 -30.24
CA LEU A 268 -3.41 -5.58 -28.85
C LEU A 268 -4.59 -5.05 -28.03
N THR A 269 -5.30 -5.97 -27.39
CA THR A 269 -6.29 -5.67 -26.36
C THR A 269 -5.80 -6.21 -25.02
N VAL A 270 -5.79 -5.38 -23.98
CA VAL A 270 -5.44 -5.79 -22.61
C VAL A 270 -6.66 -5.68 -21.73
N VAL A 271 -7.03 -6.80 -21.10
CA VAL A 271 -8.22 -6.90 -20.21
C VAL A 271 -7.78 -7.30 -18.82
N GLU A 272 -8.37 -6.70 -17.81
CA GLU A 272 -8.25 -7.10 -16.41
C GLU A 272 -9.59 -7.64 -15.90
N ASP A 273 -9.56 -8.78 -15.18
CA ASP A 273 -10.74 -9.32 -14.52
C ASP A 273 -10.43 -9.90 -13.13
N TYR A 274 -11.36 -9.75 -12.23
CA TYR A 274 -11.30 -10.25 -10.85
C TYR A 274 -11.63 -11.74 -10.73
N ALA A 275 -11.96 -12.43 -11.83
CA ALA A 275 -12.30 -13.84 -11.87
C ALA A 275 -11.22 -14.69 -11.16
N HIS A 276 -11.64 -15.56 -10.26
CA HIS A 276 -10.77 -16.36 -9.42
C HIS A 276 -11.35 -17.72 -9.06
N HIS A 277 -12.54 -18.04 -9.57
CA HIS A 277 -13.19 -19.35 -9.53
C HIS A 277 -13.21 -19.94 -10.94
N PRO A 278 -13.07 -21.28 -11.14
CA PRO A 278 -13.07 -21.90 -12.46
C PRO A 278 -14.24 -21.49 -13.35
N THR A 279 -15.46 -21.46 -12.80
CA THR A 279 -16.68 -21.02 -13.53
C THR A 279 -16.57 -19.59 -14.05
N GLU A 280 -16.04 -18.65 -13.22
CA GLU A 280 -15.84 -17.25 -13.64
C GLU A 280 -14.80 -17.15 -14.76
N ILE A 281 -13.69 -17.89 -14.63
CA ILE A 281 -12.59 -17.91 -15.60
C ILE A 281 -13.08 -18.45 -16.94
N GLU A 282 -13.79 -19.58 -16.93
CA GLU A 282 -14.37 -20.18 -18.14
C GLU A 282 -15.33 -19.21 -18.85
N ALA A 283 -16.22 -18.56 -18.09
CA ALA A 283 -17.17 -17.60 -18.62
C ALA A 283 -16.46 -16.37 -19.24
N LEU A 284 -15.41 -15.84 -18.55
CA LEU A 284 -14.61 -14.73 -19.05
C LEU A 284 -13.89 -15.10 -20.36
N LEU A 285 -13.12 -16.21 -20.36
CA LEU A 285 -12.31 -16.58 -21.51
C LEU A 285 -13.17 -16.95 -22.73
N SER A 286 -14.29 -17.63 -22.51
CA SER A 286 -15.28 -17.92 -23.55
C SER A 286 -15.88 -16.64 -24.13
N SER A 287 -16.20 -15.65 -23.28
CA SER A 287 -16.70 -14.35 -23.72
C SER A 287 -15.66 -13.58 -24.57
N LEU A 288 -14.39 -13.59 -24.16
CA LEU A 288 -13.31 -12.93 -24.90
C LEU A 288 -13.09 -13.59 -26.27
N LYS A 289 -13.05 -14.93 -26.33
CA LYS A 289 -12.95 -15.66 -27.61
C LYS A 289 -14.14 -15.42 -28.52
N ALA A 290 -15.34 -15.35 -27.99
CA ALA A 290 -16.55 -15.07 -28.80
C ALA A 290 -16.58 -13.64 -29.37
N LYS A 291 -16.08 -12.64 -28.57
CA LYS A 291 -16.00 -11.25 -29.02
C LYS A 291 -14.87 -11.01 -30.03
N MET A 292 -13.75 -11.71 -29.89
CA MET A 292 -12.53 -11.53 -30.68
C MET A 292 -12.01 -12.86 -31.22
N PRO A 293 -12.79 -13.54 -32.12
CA PRO A 293 -12.49 -14.90 -32.56
C PRO A 293 -11.22 -15.03 -33.36
N SER A 294 -10.72 -13.95 -33.94
CA SER A 294 -9.47 -13.91 -34.72
C SER A 294 -8.24 -13.53 -33.90
N HIS A 295 -8.40 -13.22 -32.63
CA HIS A 295 -7.28 -12.83 -31.77
C HIS A 295 -6.73 -14.04 -31.02
N ARG A 296 -5.41 -14.09 -30.88
CA ARG A 296 -4.75 -15.01 -29.95
C ARG A 296 -5.04 -14.59 -28.50
N LEU A 297 -5.40 -15.52 -27.63
CA LEU A 297 -5.70 -15.28 -26.24
C LEU A 297 -4.53 -15.70 -25.34
N ILE A 298 -3.83 -14.74 -24.79
CA ILE A 298 -2.82 -14.92 -23.76
C ILE A 298 -3.47 -14.66 -22.40
N VAL A 299 -3.32 -15.58 -21.45
CA VAL A 299 -3.85 -15.43 -20.08
C VAL A 299 -2.70 -15.36 -19.10
N VAL A 300 -2.73 -14.35 -18.22
CA VAL A 300 -1.86 -14.20 -17.06
C VAL A 300 -2.73 -14.40 -15.81
N PHE A 301 -2.61 -15.56 -15.17
CA PHE A 301 -3.47 -15.93 -14.06
C PHE A 301 -2.72 -15.89 -12.72
N GLN A 302 -3.33 -15.23 -11.73
CA GLN A 302 -2.87 -15.26 -10.34
C GLN A 302 -3.84 -16.10 -9.49
N PRO A 303 -3.45 -17.31 -9.06
CA PRO A 303 -4.27 -18.09 -8.14
C PRO A 303 -4.47 -17.33 -6.82
N HIS A 304 -5.67 -17.40 -6.26
CA HIS A 304 -6.05 -16.70 -5.04
C HIS A 304 -6.41 -17.67 -3.92
N ARG A 305 -5.66 -17.65 -2.82
CA ARG A 305 -5.67 -18.56 -1.66
C ARG A 305 -5.16 -19.97 -1.97
N TYR A 306 -4.37 -20.52 -1.07
CA TYR A 306 -3.87 -21.89 -1.17
C TYR A 306 -4.98 -22.93 -1.05
N SER A 307 -5.96 -22.69 -0.17
CA SER A 307 -7.12 -23.55 0.03
C SER A 307 -7.93 -23.71 -1.26
N ARG A 308 -8.24 -22.60 -1.95
CA ARG A 308 -8.98 -22.59 -3.22
C ARG A 308 -8.18 -23.24 -4.34
N THR A 309 -6.88 -22.95 -4.45
CA THR A 309 -6.00 -23.55 -5.45
C THR A 309 -5.96 -25.08 -5.32
N LYS A 310 -5.90 -25.57 -4.09
CA LYS A 310 -5.96 -27.01 -3.78
C LYS A 310 -7.30 -27.63 -4.19
N GLN A 311 -8.40 -26.99 -3.83
CA GLN A 311 -9.75 -27.54 -3.99
C GLN A 311 -10.17 -27.59 -5.46
N PHE A 312 -9.90 -26.54 -6.23
CA PHE A 312 -10.39 -26.41 -7.60
C PHE A 312 -9.29 -26.63 -8.67
N LYS A 313 -8.22 -27.35 -8.31
CA LYS A 313 -7.06 -27.57 -9.18
C LYS A 313 -7.45 -28.05 -10.59
N GLU A 314 -8.26 -29.10 -10.67
CA GLU A 314 -8.73 -29.69 -11.93
C GLU A 314 -9.62 -28.72 -12.73
N GLY A 315 -10.50 -27.99 -12.03
CA GLY A 315 -11.34 -26.96 -12.64
C GLY A 315 -10.51 -25.80 -13.23
N PHE A 316 -9.42 -25.41 -12.53
CA PHE A 316 -8.49 -24.42 -13.09
C PHE A 316 -7.79 -24.92 -14.34
N VAL A 317 -7.32 -26.17 -14.35
CA VAL A 317 -6.72 -26.76 -15.57
C VAL A 317 -7.72 -26.72 -16.72
N GLN A 318 -8.96 -27.13 -16.49
CA GLN A 318 -10.00 -27.17 -17.53
C GLN A 318 -10.33 -25.76 -18.05
N SER A 319 -10.61 -24.79 -17.15
CA SER A 319 -11.01 -23.44 -17.55
C SER A 319 -9.88 -22.64 -18.20
N LEU A 320 -8.65 -22.79 -17.71
CA LEU A 320 -7.47 -22.09 -18.25
C LEU A 320 -6.94 -22.71 -19.55
N SER A 321 -7.27 -23.97 -19.87
CA SER A 321 -6.95 -24.60 -21.17
C SER A 321 -7.64 -23.92 -22.37
N LEU A 322 -8.58 -23.02 -22.13
CA LEU A 322 -9.12 -22.13 -23.15
C LEU A 322 -8.11 -21.10 -23.67
N ALA A 323 -7.02 -20.81 -22.94
CA ALA A 323 -5.98 -19.89 -23.39
C ALA A 323 -5.13 -20.52 -24.50
N ASP A 324 -4.70 -19.71 -25.48
CA ASP A 324 -3.74 -20.13 -26.48
C ASP A 324 -2.31 -20.12 -25.92
N GLN A 325 -2.07 -19.28 -24.90
CA GLN A 325 -0.88 -19.30 -24.05
C GLN A 325 -1.22 -18.90 -22.62
N LEU A 326 -0.68 -19.64 -21.65
CA LEU A 326 -0.93 -19.43 -20.24
C LEU A 326 0.37 -19.09 -19.48
N PHE A 327 0.29 -18.01 -18.68
CA PHE A 327 1.29 -17.64 -17.69
C PHE A 327 0.67 -17.70 -16.29
N LEU A 328 1.42 -18.24 -15.33
CA LEU A 328 1.00 -18.30 -13.93
C LEU A 328 1.89 -17.39 -13.08
N LEU A 329 1.25 -16.71 -12.14
CA LEU A 329 1.90 -15.90 -11.12
C LEU A 329 1.88 -16.62 -9.75
N PRO A 330 2.72 -16.22 -8.79
CA PRO A 330 2.68 -16.74 -7.44
C PRO A 330 1.29 -16.65 -6.82
N VAL A 331 0.91 -17.67 -6.05
CA VAL A 331 -0.38 -17.69 -5.34
C VAL A 331 -0.49 -16.49 -4.41
N TYR A 332 -1.55 -15.72 -4.55
CA TYR A 332 -1.88 -14.66 -3.61
C TYR A 332 -2.49 -15.27 -2.34
N ALA A 333 -1.75 -15.22 -1.24
CA ALA A 333 -2.07 -15.96 -0.01
C ALA A 333 -3.32 -15.46 0.73
N ALA A 334 -3.70 -14.18 0.59
CA ALA A 334 -4.84 -13.56 1.30
C ALA A 334 -4.88 -13.90 2.81
N HIS A 335 -3.72 -13.81 3.47
CA HIS A 335 -3.48 -14.16 4.89
C HIS A 335 -3.47 -15.66 5.24
N GLU A 336 -3.62 -16.55 4.27
CA GLU A 336 -3.45 -18.00 4.52
C GLU A 336 -1.96 -18.36 4.62
N SER A 337 -1.64 -19.34 5.47
CA SER A 337 -0.35 -20.03 5.43
C SER A 337 -0.30 -21.00 4.25
N GLN A 338 0.90 -21.28 3.76
CA GLN A 338 1.10 -22.25 2.68
C GLN A 338 0.49 -23.61 3.05
N GLN A 339 -0.23 -24.21 2.09
CA GLN A 339 -0.86 -25.53 2.24
C GLN A 339 -0.33 -26.48 1.16
N SER A 340 -0.01 -27.70 1.57
CA SER A 340 0.36 -28.79 0.63
C SER A 340 -0.79 -29.09 -0.31
N GLY A 341 -0.50 -29.20 -1.59
CA GLY A 341 -1.48 -29.41 -2.67
C GLY A 341 -2.14 -28.15 -3.20
N GLY A 342 -1.86 -26.97 -2.61
CA GLY A 342 -2.37 -25.67 -3.03
C GLY A 342 -1.31 -24.66 -3.46
N GLN A 343 -0.06 -25.08 -3.57
CA GLN A 343 1.05 -24.23 -4.03
C GLN A 343 1.03 -24.09 -5.57
N LEU A 344 1.76 -23.08 -6.07
CA LEU A 344 1.86 -22.88 -7.51
C LEU A 344 2.35 -24.12 -8.26
N ASN A 345 3.37 -24.79 -7.73
CA ASN A 345 3.92 -26.00 -8.34
C ASN A 345 2.90 -27.15 -8.42
N ASP A 346 2.03 -27.28 -7.41
CA ASP A 346 0.94 -28.28 -7.43
C ASP A 346 -0.05 -28.03 -8.58
N LEU A 347 -0.29 -26.76 -8.93
CA LEU A 347 -1.12 -26.39 -10.05
C LEU A 347 -0.40 -26.60 -11.39
N VAL A 348 0.89 -26.24 -11.49
CA VAL A 348 1.71 -26.46 -12.69
C VAL A 348 1.79 -27.94 -13.02
N GLU A 349 2.02 -28.81 -12.04
CA GLU A 349 2.08 -30.27 -12.24
C GLU A 349 0.75 -30.86 -12.76
N ALA A 350 -0.38 -30.24 -12.39
CA ALA A 350 -1.69 -30.68 -12.84
C ALA A 350 -1.92 -30.46 -14.36
N PHE A 351 -1.19 -29.54 -15.00
CA PHE A 351 -1.23 -29.34 -16.46
C PHE A 351 -0.43 -30.39 -17.24
N GLY A 352 0.41 -31.21 -16.57
CA GLY A 352 1.17 -32.29 -17.22
C GLY A 352 2.10 -31.79 -18.33
N SER A 353 1.90 -32.28 -19.59
CA SER A 353 2.73 -31.88 -20.75
C SER A 353 2.54 -30.43 -21.18
N ASP A 354 1.43 -29.84 -20.83
CA ASP A 354 1.04 -28.47 -21.24
C ASP A 354 1.32 -27.45 -20.14
N ALA A 355 2.37 -27.73 -19.33
CA ALA A 355 2.76 -26.92 -18.18
C ALA A 355 2.96 -25.43 -18.55
N PRO A 356 2.27 -24.52 -17.88
CA PRO A 356 2.35 -23.08 -18.15
C PRO A 356 3.69 -22.48 -17.71
N VAL A 357 4.03 -21.33 -18.26
CA VAL A 357 5.21 -20.57 -17.86
C VAL A 357 4.92 -19.82 -16.56
N CYS A 358 5.78 -20.00 -15.53
CA CYS A 358 5.68 -19.25 -14.29
C CYS A 358 6.44 -17.93 -14.41
N LEU A 359 5.83 -16.85 -13.93
CA LEU A 359 6.39 -15.50 -13.91
C LEU A 359 6.42 -14.95 -12.49
N GLU A 360 7.38 -14.08 -12.22
CA GLU A 360 7.38 -13.22 -11.03
C GLU A 360 6.81 -11.85 -11.40
N MET A 361 6.12 -11.18 -10.46
CA MET A 361 5.57 -9.84 -10.73
C MET A 361 6.67 -8.77 -10.70
N ASN A 362 7.42 -8.66 -11.78
CA ASN A 362 8.49 -7.68 -11.95
C ASN A 362 8.63 -7.25 -13.42
N LEU A 363 9.49 -6.28 -13.68
CA LEU A 363 9.72 -5.74 -15.03
C LEU A 363 10.26 -6.80 -16.00
N GLY A 364 11.05 -7.77 -15.52
CA GLY A 364 11.55 -8.87 -16.36
C GLY A 364 10.41 -9.72 -16.93
N ALA A 365 9.41 -10.01 -16.10
CA ALA A 365 8.21 -10.73 -16.57
C ALA A 365 7.37 -9.90 -17.56
N VAL A 366 7.29 -8.57 -17.39
CA VAL A 366 6.65 -7.67 -18.35
C VAL A 366 7.34 -7.75 -19.72
N GLN A 367 8.69 -7.79 -19.73
CA GLN A 367 9.47 -7.95 -20.96
C GLN A 367 9.26 -9.33 -21.60
N GLN A 368 9.14 -10.41 -20.80
CA GLN A 368 8.80 -11.74 -21.30
C GLN A 368 7.40 -11.78 -21.93
N LEU A 369 6.42 -11.15 -21.29
CA LEU A 369 5.07 -11.01 -21.86
C LEU A 369 5.09 -10.23 -23.18
N GLN A 370 5.87 -9.14 -23.26
CA GLN A 370 6.03 -8.39 -24.51
C GLN A 370 6.65 -9.27 -25.62
N GLN A 371 7.64 -10.10 -25.30
CA GLN A 371 8.28 -11.01 -26.24
C GLN A 371 7.31 -12.12 -26.73
N ALA A 372 6.31 -12.47 -25.92
CA ALA A 372 5.29 -13.44 -26.29
C ALA A 372 4.23 -12.86 -27.25
N LEU A 373 4.20 -11.54 -27.49
CA LEU A 373 3.31 -10.92 -28.47
C LEU A 373 3.85 -11.23 -29.89
N GLU A 374 3.12 -12.02 -30.62
CA GLU A 374 3.41 -12.32 -32.04
C GLU A 374 2.84 -11.21 -32.93
N PRO A 375 3.26 -11.11 -34.20
CA PRO A 375 2.72 -10.14 -35.16
C PRO A 375 1.32 -10.54 -35.65
N MET A 376 0.40 -10.79 -34.72
CA MET A 376 -1.01 -11.09 -34.94
C MET A 376 -1.86 -10.44 -33.83
N PRO A 377 -3.13 -10.10 -34.12
CA PRO A 377 -4.01 -9.53 -33.11
C PRO A 377 -4.09 -10.43 -31.88
N THR A 378 -3.85 -9.83 -30.70
CA THR A 378 -3.72 -10.56 -29.44
C THR A 378 -4.57 -9.92 -28.35
N VAL A 379 -5.22 -10.75 -27.55
CA VAL A 379 -5.83 -10.36 -26.26
C VAL A 379 -4.93 -10.87 -25.15
N VAL A 380 -4.52 -9.97 -24.24
CA VAL A 380 -3.84 -10.33 -22.99
C VAL A 380 -4.82 -10.13 -21.84
N ALA A 381 -5.25 -11.23 -21.24
CA ALA A 381 -6.18 -11.20 -20.09
C ALA A 381 -5.41 -11.41 -18.79
N PHE A 382 -5.42 -10.40 -17.92
CA PHE A 382 -4.93 -10.49 -16.55
C PHE A 382 -6.08 -10.90 -15.63
N VAL A 383 -5.98 -12.09 -15.04
CA VAL A 383 -7.09 -12.76 -14.35
C VAL A 383 -6.71 -13.09 -12.91
N GLY A 384 -7.47 -12.58 -11.94
CA GLY A 384 -7.24 -12.88 -10.52
C GLY A 384 -7.71 -11.81 -9.54
N ALA A 385 -7.97 -12.24 -8.30
CA ALA A 385 -8.51 -11.40 -7.23
C ALA A 385 -7.44 -10.75 -6.35
N GLY A 386 -6.16 -11.08 -6.55
CA GLY A 386 -5.05 -10.57 -5.76
C GLY A 386 -4.59 -9.17 -6.16
N ASP A 387 -3.27 -8.98 -6.14
CA ASP A 387 -2.60 -7.72 -6.45
C ASP A 387 -2.13 -7.60 -7.91
N LEU A 388 -2.70 -8.40 -8.78
CA LEU A 388 -2.42 -8.49 -10.22
C LEU A 388 -2.63 -7.16 -10.96
N ASP A 389 -3.57 -6.32 -10.52
CA ASP A 389 -3.89 -5.01 -11.13
C ASP A 389 -2.68 -4.08 -11.27
N GLY A 390 -1.74 -4.18 -10.31
CA GLY A 390 -0.49 -3.44 -10.39
C GLY A 390 0.39 -3.92 -11.53
N PHE A 391 0.52 -5.23 -11.68
CA PHE A 391 1.33 -5.84 -12.73
C PHE A 391 0.75 -5.60 -14.13
N ALA A 392 -0.57 -5.74 -14.28
CA ALA A 392 -1.29 -5.39 -15.51
C ALA A 392 -1.06 -3.91 -15.89
N GLY A 393 -1.12 -3.01 -14.90
CA GLY A 393 -0.84 -1.59 -15.13
C GLY A 393 0.59 -1.32 -15.58
N VAL A 394 1.61 -2.02 -15.03
CA VAL A 394 3.00 -1.88 -15.49
C VAL A 394 3.13 -2.38 -16.93
N PHE A 395 2.50 -3.51 -17.28
CA PHE A 395 2.51 -4.02 -18.64
C PHE A 395 1.93 -3.01 -19.62
N VAL A 396 0.76 -2.44 -19.34
CA VAL A 396 0.12 -1.43 -20.19
C VAL A 396 1.01 -0.19 -20.37
N GLU A 397 1.55 0.35 -19.29
CA GLU A 397 2.40 1.54 -19.41
C GLU A 397 3.75 1.25 -20.06
N TRP A 398 4.28 0.04 -19.90
CA TRP A 398 5.47 -0.43 -20.63
C TRP A 398 5.24 -0.47 -22.13
N ILE A 399 4.09 -0.98 -22.59
CA ILE A 399 3.71 -1.01 -24.01
C ILE A 399 3.52 0.40 -24.55
N ARG A 400 2.78 1.27 -23.81
CA ARG A 400 2.58 2.69 -24.19
C ARG A 400 3.89 3.46 -24.32
N ALA A 401 4.82 3.18 -23.41
CA ALA A 401 6.15 3.80 -23.38
C ALA A 401 7.16 3.16 -24.36
N GLN A 402 6.75 2.19 -25.17
CA GLN A 402 7.61 1.48 -26.12
C GLN A 402 8.90 0.93 -25.46
N GLY A 403 8.78 0.43 -24.23
CA GLY A 403 9.89 -0.12 -23.46
C GLY A 403 10.78 0.93 -22.76
N ASN A 404 10.42 2.21 -22.75
CA ASN A 404 11.13 3.21 -21.97
C ASN A 404 10.69 3.18 -20.51
N ILE A 405 11.60 2.77 -19.61
CA ILE A 405 11.30 2.61 -18.18
C ILE A 405 10.88 3.93 -17.51
N SER A 406 11.44 5.07 -17.92
CA SER A 406 11.13 6.36 -17.29
C SER A 406 9.72 6.82 -17.65
N ASP A 407 9.31 6.66 -18.91
CA ASP A 407 7.97 7.01 -19.36
C ASP A 407 6.92 6.02 -18.84
N ALA A 408 7.24 4.72 -18.80
CA ALA A 408 6.38 3.71 -18.19
C ALA A 408 6.15 3.95 -16.69
N TRP A 409 7.20 4.28 -15.94
CA TRP A 409 7.11 4.67 -14.54
C TRP A 409 6.23 5.89 -14.35
N LYS A 410 6.43 6.93 -15.17
CA LYS A 410 5.65 8.16 -15.13
C LYS A 410 4.17 7.90 -15.35
N GLY A 411 3.82 7.17 -16.41
CA GLY A 411 2.44 6.79 -16.71
C GLY A 411 1.80 5.98 -15.60
N TYR A 412 2.53 4.99 -15.08
CA TYR A 412 2.06 4.12 -13.99
C TYR A 412 1.77 4.90 -12.70
N CYS A 413 2.68 5.76 -12.26
CA CYS A 413 2.52 6.53 -11.03
C CYS A 413 1.42 7.59 -11.14
N ALA A 414 1.30 8.28 -12.29
CA ALA A 414 0.33 9.36 -12.50
C ALA A 414 -1.13 8.97 -12.20
N SER A 415 -1.48 7.69 -12.42
CA SER A 415 -2.84 7.17 -12.18
C SER A 415 -3.05 6.59 -10.76
N ARG A 416 -2.01 6.54 -9.92
CA ARG A 416 -2.02 5.80 -8.65
C ARG A 416 -1.65 6.61 -7.43
N VAL A 417 -1.15 7.83 -7.63
CA VAL A 417 -0.86 8.76 -6.54
C VAL A 417 -1.84 9.94 -6.57
N SER A 418 -2.01 10.59 -5.43
CA SER A 418 -2.86 11.76 -5.31
C SER A 418 -2.24 13.01 -5.95
N SER A 419 -3.03 14.05 -6.15
CA SER A 419 -2.55 15.36 -6.60
C SER A 419 -1.56 16.02 -5.64
N ASP A 420 -1.55 15.61 -4.38
CA ASP A 420 -0.65 16.12 -3.35
C ASP A 420 0.74 15.47 -3.40
N CYS A 421 0.88 14.38 -4.15
CA CYS A 421 2.15 13.70 -4.35
C CYS A 421 3.01 14.45 -5.37
N VAL A 422 4.23 14.84 -4.98
CA VAL A 422 5.19 15.45 -5.89
C VAL A 422 6.03 14.35 -6.54
N LEU A 423 6.06 14.30 -7.88
CA LEU A 423 6.92 13.43 -8.66
C LEU A 423 7.90 14.26 -9.48
N LYS A 424 9.18 13.91 -9.41
CA LYS A 424 10.24 14.55 -10.19
C LYS A 424 11.19 13.52 -10.78
N TYR A 425 11.87 13.90 -11.83
CA TYR A 425 12.81 13.09 -12.60
C TYR A 425 14.15 13.80 -12.64
N ASP A 426 15.23 13.03 -12.53
CA ASP A 426 16.61 13.54 -12.50
C ASP A 426 16.81 14.70 -11.51
N GLU A 427 16.15 14.58 -10.32
CA GLU A 427 16.16 15.62 -9.29
C GLU A 427 17.54 15.72 -8.63
N PRO A 428 18.19 16.89 -8.66
CA PRO A 428 19.51 17.09 -8.05
C PRO A 428 19.47 16.90 -6.53
N LEU A 429 20.21 15.89 -6.02
CA LEU A 429 20.24 15.57 -4.59
C LEU A 429 21.19 16.47 -3.79
N ALA A 430 22.14 17.13 -4.41
CA ALA A 430 23.00 18.11 -3.74
C ALA A 430 22.18 19.15 -2.96
N ASN A 431 21.07 19.63 -3.52
CA ASN A 431 20.17 20.59 -2.88
C ASN A 431 19.28 19.97 -1.77
N LYS A 432 19.31 18.65 -1.60
CA LYS A 432 18.55 17.91 -0.59
C LYS A 432 19.41 17.44 0.58
N THR A 433 20.73 17.67 0.52
CA THR A 433 21.69 17.32 1.57
C THR A 433 22.30 18.56 2.20
N THR A 434 22.79 18.43 3.44
CA THR A 434 23.48 19.51 4.15
C THR A 434 24.90 19.72 3.65
N LEU A 435 25.53 18.69 3.11
CA LEU A 435 26.88 18.77 2.49
C LEU A 435 26.83 19.45 1.12
N ARG A 436 25.68 19.45 0.45
CA ARG A 436 25.46 20.05 -0.88
C ARG A 436 26.35 19.46 -1.97
N VAL A 437 26.54 18.14 -1.94
CA VAL A 437 27.34 17.36 -2.89
C VAL A 437 26.48 16.22 -3.45
N GLY A 438 26.76 15.80 -4.69
CA GLY A 438 26.22 14.63 -5.33
C GLY A 438 25.32 14.88 -6.53
N GLY A 439 25.13 13.84 -7.33
CA GLY A 439 24.32 13.81 -8.54
C GLY A 439 22.81 13.73 -8.29
N SER A 440 22.07 13.37 -9.33
CA SER A 440 20.60 13.36 -9.31
C SER A 440 20.03 11.99 -8.93
N ALA A 441 18.82 11.98 -8.37
CA ALA A 441 17.98 10.80 -8.30
C ALA A 441 17.23 10.64 -9.64
N ARG A 442 17.27 9.43 -10.21
CA ARG A 442 16.51 9.13 -11.44
C ARG A 442 15.02 9.38 -11.24
N PHE A 443 14.50 8.90 -10.11
CA PHE A 443 13.12 9.13 -9.68
C PHE A 443 13.13 9.73 -8.28
N TYR A 444 12.31 10.75 -8.07
CA TYR A 444 12.19 11.45 -6.79
C TYR A 444 10.71 11.68 -6.49
N ALA A 445 10.28 11.36 -5.26
CA ALA A 445 8.90 11.53 -4.85
C ALA A 445 8.77 12.15 -3.45
N GLU A 446 7.76 12.99 -3.28
CA GLU A 446 7.29 13.47 -1.98
C GLU A 446 5.83 13.01 -1.82
N PRO A 447 5.56 11.84 -1.18
CA PRO A 447 4.20 11.36 -0.99
C PRO A 447 3.39 12.31 -0.12
N GLY A 448 2.14 12.60 -0.51
CA GLY A 448 1.23 13.45 0.26
C GLY A 448 0.65 12.74 1.49
N ASN A 449 0.56 11.41 1.42
CA ASN A 449 -0.10 10.55 2.41
C ASN A 449 0.42 9.10 2.34
N LEU A 450 -0.09 8.22 3.20
CA LEU A 450 0.32 6.80 3.24
C LEU A 450 -0.07 6.04 1.96
N THR A 451 -1.22 6.37 1.36
CA THR A 451 -1.68 5.76 0.10
C THR A 451 -0.67 6.00 -1.02
N ASP A 452 -0.18 7.25 -1.17
CA ASP A 452 0.86 7.60 -2.14
C ASP A 452 2.16 6.84 -1.88
N LEU A 453 2.60 6.81 -0.61
CA LEU A 453 3.82 6.09 -0.23
C LEU A 453 3.74 4.61 -0.63
N ARG A 454 2.63 3.94 -0.34
CA ARG A 454 2.43 2.54 -0.71
C ARG A 454 2.37 2.32 -2.21
N ALA A 455 1.70 3.22 -2.95
CA ALA A 455 1.68 3.18 -4.40
C ALA A 455 3.08 3.28 -4.99
N LEU A 456 3.91 4.20 -4.48
CA LEU A 456 5.31 4.38 -4.89
C LEU A 456 6.19 3.18 -4.56
N LEU A 457 6.07 2.61 -3.37
CA LEU A 457 6.84 1.42 -2.97
C LEU A 457 6.46 0.20 -3.81
N ARG A 458 5.16 0.02 -4.07
CA ARG A 458 4.68 -1.05 -4.97
C ARG A 458 5.20 -0.85 -6.39
N ALA A 459 5.15 0.37 -6.90
CA ALA A 459 5.72 0.72 -8.19
C ALA A 459 7.22 0.39 -8.23
N ALA A 460 7.99 0.83 -7.24
CA ALA A 460 9.43 0.56 -7.17
C ALA A 460 9.73 -0.95 -7.22
N LYS A 461 8.98 -1.75 -6.47
CA LYS A 461 9.10 -3.22 -6.48
C LYS A 461 8.80 -3.81 -7.87
N LEU A 462 7.71 -3.39 -8.52
CA LEU A 462 7.31 -3.90 -9.83
C LEU A 462 8.31 -3.51 -10.93
N PHE A 463 8.87 -2.29 -10.86
CA PHE A 463 9.88 -1.82 -11.81
C PHE A 463 11.31 -2.26 -11.47
N GLY A 464 11.53 -2.97 -10.35
CA GLY A 464 12.85 -3.41 -9.90
C GLY A 464 13.76 -2.25 -9.48
N LEU A 465 13.21 -1.17 -8.94
CA LEU A 465 13.95 0.02 -8.52
C LEU A 465 14.31 -0.08 -7.04
N GLU A 466 15.57 0.20 -6.75
CA GLU A 466 16.01 0.43 -5.37
C GLU A 466 15.34 1.68 -4.81
N THR A 467 14.98 1.67 -3.51
CA THR A 467 14.36 2.81 -2.84
C THR A 467 15.24 3.36 -1.72
N PHE A 468 15.30 4.68 -1.63
CA PHE A 468 16.01 5.36 -0.56
C PHE A 468 15.17 6.50 0.05
N CYS A 469 15.00 6.50 1.39
CA CYS A 469 14.30 7.56 2.08
C CYS A 469 15.28 8.64 2.56
N ILE A 470 15.05 9.89 2.12
CA ILE A 470 15.84 11.04 2.53
C ILE A 470 15.07 11.94 3.50
N GLY A 471 15.65 12.22 4.66
CA GLY A 471 15.18 13.26 5.56
C GLY A 471 15.73 14.63 5.19
N ARG A 472 16.51 15.23 6.11
CA ARG A 472 17.24 16.50 5.84
C ARG A 472 18.59 16.30 5.15
N GLY A 473 19.00 15.08 4.89
CA GLY A 473 20.29 14.79 4.27
C GLY A 473 21.50 15.20 5.11
N SER A 474 21.37 15.19 6.44
CA SER A 474 22.42 15.70 7.36
C SER A 474 23.50 14.66 7.71
N ASN A 475 23.34 13.41 7.29
CA ASN A 475 24.33 12.36 7.45
C ASN A 475 24.50 11.57 6.14
N LEU A 476 24.48 12.29 5.00
CA LEU A 476 24.53 11.68 3.66
C LEU A 476 25.64 12.30 2.81
N LEU A 477 26.35 11.42 2.11
CA LEU A 477 27.17 11.71 0.95
C LEU A 477 26.51 11.04 -0.26
N VAL A 478 26.13 11.81 -1.28
CA VAL A 478 25.54 11.27 -2.51
C VAL A 478 26.64 11.20 -3.56
N ALA A 479 26.79 10.07 -4.22
CA ALA A 479 27.75 9.90 -5.33
C ALA A 479 27.47 10.86 -6.48
N ASP A 480 28.49 11.31 -7.20
CA ASP A 480 28.32 12.23 -8.34
C ASP A 480 27.54 11.58 -9.49
N ALA A 481 27.60 10.26 -9.63
CA ALA A 481 26.75 9.50 -10.55
C ALA A 481 25.25 9.51 -10.15
N GLY A 482 24.92 9.98 -8.94
CA GLY A 482 23.57 10.05 -8.43
C GLY A 482 23.03 8.70 -7.91
N PHE A 483 21.70 8.54 -7.95
CA PHE A 483 20.99 7.34 -7.52
C PHE A 483 20.03 6.86 -8.61
N ALA A 484 20.25 5.67 -9.13
CA ALA A 484 19.49 5.12 -10.27
C ALA A 484 18.08 4.63 -9.91
N GLY A 485 17.70 4.69 -8.63
CA GLY A 485 16.41 4.25 -8.09
C GLY A 485 15.45 5.38 -7.77
N LEU A 486 14.55 5.11 -6.81
CA LEU A 486 13.55 6.05 -6.28
C LEU A 486 14.01 6.65 -4.94
N VAL A 487 14.16 7.96 -4.89
CA VAL A 487 14.35 8.70 -3.64
C VAL A 487 13.00 9.21 -3.13
N ILE A 488 12.65 8.89 -1.89
CA ILE A 488 11.41 9.31 -1.21
C ILE A 488 11.75 10.32 -0.12
N ARG A 489 11.02 11.45 -0.07
CA ARG A 489 11.17 12.46 0.98
C ARG A 489 9.84 12.78 1.64
N PHE A 490 9.81 12.72 2.96
CA PHE A 490 8.64 13.04 3.76
C PHE A 490 8.58 14.55 4.05
N SER A 491 8.00 15.33 3.12
CA SER A 491 7.92 16.80 3.19
C SER A 491 6.51 17.35 3.27
N ALA A 492 5.48 16.56 2.89
CA ALA A 492 4.09 16.97 2.96
C ALA A 492 3.62 17.22 4.41
N PRO A 493 2.59 18.05 4.63
CA PRO A 493 2.12 18.40 5.98
C PRO A 493 1.81 17.20 6.86
N ALA A 494 1.17 16.15 6.32
CA ALA A 494 0.86 14.93 7.05
C ALA A 494 2.09 14.28 7.70
N TRP A 495 3.22 14.26 7.00
CA TRP A 495 4.48 13.68 7.46
C TRP A 495 5.29 14.58 8.40
N ARG A 496 4.86 15.81 8.63
CA ARG A 496 5.55 16.79 9.49
C ARG A 496 4.81 17.06 10.78
N ARG A 497 3.68 16.39 11.03
CA ARG A 497 2.87 16.54 12.25
C ARG A 497 3.66 16.17 13.49
N VAL A 498 3.57 17.04 14.50
CA VAL A 498 4.03 16.81 15.86
C VAL A 498 2.87 17.20 16.78
N GLU A 499 2.40 16.27 17.59
CA GLU A 499 1.21 16.45 18.43
C GLU A 499 1.50 16.03 19.87
N THR A 500 1.11 16.85 20.83
CA THR A 500 1.14 16.49 22.25
C THR A 500 -0.06 15.58 22.53
N LEU A 501 0.21 14.39 23.06
CA LEU A 501 -0.78 13.42 23.50
C LEU A 501 -0.93 13.47 25.03
N SER A 502 -1.91 12.74 25.58
CA SER A 502 -2.07 12.57 27.01
C SER A 502 -0.87 11.84 27.67
N ASN A 503 -0.74 11.98 28.99
CA ASN A 503 0.24 11.23 29.82
C ASN A 503 1.72 11.46 29.43
N GLY A 504 2.10 12.70 29.09
CA GLY A 504 3.48 13.08 28.81
C GLY A 504 4.04 12.53 27.50
N ARG A 505 3.18 12.25 26.53
CA ARG A 505 3.54 11.68 25.23
C ARG A 505 3.45 12.70 24.11
N ILE A 506 4.27 12.49 23.09
CA ILE A 506 4.27 13.28 21.85
C ILE A 506 4.26 12.29 20.68
N TRP A 507 3.31 12.45 19.76
CA TRP A 507 3.37 11.84 18.44
C TRP A 507 4.24 12.70 17.53
N ALA A 508 5.18 12.09 16.81
CA ALA A 508 6.04 12.77 15.85
C ALA A 508 6.16 11.96 14.55
N ALA A 509 5.65 12.51 13.44
CA ALA A 509 5.74 11.90 12.12
C ALA A 509 7.17 11.96 11.55
N ALA A 510 7.53 11.05 10.65
CA ALA A 510 8.90 10.83 10.17
C ALA A 510 9.59 12.06 9.55
N GLY A 511 8.83 12.94 8.89
CA GLY A 511 9.32 14.20 8.31
C GLY A 511 9.40 15.35 9.32
N GLY A 512 8.88 15.20 10.55
CA GLY A 512 8.93 16.20 11.61
C GLY A 512 10.36 16.55 11.96
N ARG A 513 10.62 17.83 12.26
CA ARG A 513 11.98 18.30 12.64
C ARG A 513 12.21 18.05 14.12
N LEU A 514 13.39 17.55 14.47
CA LEU A 514 13.75 17.28 15.87
C LEU A 514 13.64 18.54 16.75
N LYS A 515 14.02 19.70 16.21
CA LYS A 515 13.84 20.98 16.89
C LYS A 515 12.36 21.34 17.19
N GLU A 516 11.42 20.94 16.30
CA GLU A 516 9.99 21.17 16.49
C GLU A 516 9.46 20.34 17.67
N ILE A 517 9.98 19.09 17.85
CA ILE A 517 9.66 18.26 19.01
C ILE A 517 10.07 18.95 20.32
N CYS A 518 11.29 19.47 20.39
CA CYS A 518 11.76 20.22 21.56
C CYS A 518 10.83 21.39 21.90
N GLY A 519 10.40 22.15 20.87
CA GLY A 519 9.49 23.26 21.05
C GLY A 519 8.10 22.86 21.55
N HIS A 520 7.55 21.73 21.06
CA HIS A 520 6.29 21.17 21.55
C HIS A 520 6.43 20.62 22.98
N ALA A 521 7.51 19.90 23.27
CA ALA A 521 7.81 19.36 24.58
C ALA A 521 7.93 20.46 25.62
N ALA A 522 8.73 21.52 25.34
CA ALA A 522 8.92 22.64 26.26
C ALA A 522 7.60 23.34 26.60
N LYS A 523 6.76 23.64 25.59
CA LYS A 523 5.44 24.25 25.81
C LYS A 523 4.51 23.39 26.68
N ALA A 524 4.65 22.08 26.61
CA ALA A 524 3.86 21.12 27.37
C ALA A 524 4.50 20.76 28.73
N GLY A 525 5.64 21.36 29.09
CA GLY A 525 6.35 21.04 30.32
C GLY A 525 6.94 19.64 30.36
N LEU A 526 7.29 19.08 29.19
CA LEU A 526 7.82 17.73 29.03
C LEU A 526 9.33 17.79 28.86
N ALA A 527 10.09 17.38 29.87
CA ALA A 527 11.55 17.34 29.88
C ALA A 527 12.10 16.07 29.21
N GLY A 528 13.40 16.04 28.93
CA GLY A 528 14.11 14.90 28.37
C GLY A 528 14.24 14.87 26.85
N PHE A 529 13.74 15.90 26.16
CA PHE A 529 13.83 16.06 24.71
C PHE A 529 14.89 17.09 24.26
N GLU A 530 15.50 17.82 25.18
CA GLU A 530 16.38 18.97 24.94
C GLU A 530 17.61 18.60 24.09
N PHE A 531 18.08 17.35 24.18
CA PHE A 531 19.22 16.86 23.39
C PHE A 531 18.96 16.88 21.89
N LEU A 532 17.69 16.87 21.48
CA LEU A 532 17.28 16.91 20.06
C LEU A 532 17.45 18.32 19.45
N GLU A 533 17.54 19.40 20.28
CA GLU A 533 17.56 20.80 19.81
C GLU A 533 18.66 21.08 18.79
N GLY A 534 19.82 20.56 19.01
CA GLY A 534 20.94 20.82 18.09
C GLY A 534 21.11 19.81 16.97
N ILE A 535 20.34 18.70 16.91
CA ILE A 535 20.51 17.66 15.89
C ILE A 535 19.83 18.10 14.58
N PRO A 536 20.57 18.32 13.49
CA PRO A 536 19.99 18.76 12.22
C PRO A 536 19.33 17.60 11.49
N GLY A 537 18.22 17.07 11.99
CA GLY A 537 17.57 15.87 11.48
C GLY A 537 16.05 15.96 11.38
N ALA A 538 15.47 14.93 10.76
CA ALA A 538 14.06 14.60 10.84
C ALA A 538 13.87 13.34 11.68
N VAL A 539 12.67 13.14 12.21
CA VAL A 539 12.30 12.00 13.08
C VAL A 539 12.67 10.65 12.47
N GLY A 540 12.31 10.40 11.20
CA GLY A 540 12.64 9.13 10.53
C GLY A 540 14.13 8.82 10.48
N GLY A 541 14.95 9.83 10.18
CA GLY A 541 16.41 9.68 10.21
C GLY A 541 16.96 9.48 11.63
N ALA A 542 16.39 10.16 12.62
CA ALA A 542 16.77 10.01 14.02
C ALA A 542 16.41 8.63 14.58
N LEU A 543 15.25 8.09 14.20
CA LEU A 543 14.84 6.73 14.55
C LEU A 543 15.79 5.69 13.92
N ARG A 544 16.08 5.81 12.62
CA ARG A 544 16.97 4.89 11.90
C ARG A 544 18.39 4.82 12.50
N MET A 545 18.92 5.99 12.87
CA MET A 545 20.30 6.14 13.35
C MET A 545 20.42 6.08 14.88
N ASN A 546 19.31 5.87 15.61
CA ASN A 546 19.30 6.09 17.03
C ASN A 546 20.09 7.37 17.40
N ALA A 547 19.68 8.50 16.81
CA ALA A 547 20.44 9.74 16.89
C ALA A 547 20.61 10.19 18.34
N GLY A 548 21.83 10.59 18.70
CA GLY A 548 22.16 10.99 20.07
C GLY A 548 23.02 12.23 20.13
N ALA A 549 22.88 12.97 21.23
CA ALA A 549 23.68 14.13 21.59
C ALA A 549 23.61 14.35 23.10
N MET A 550 24.63 15.00 23.68
CA MET A 550 24.67 15.37 25.09
C MET A 550 24.42 14.20 26.05
N GLY A 551 24.82 12.99 25.68
CA GLY A 551 24.67 11.77 26.51
C GLY A 551 23.30 11.08 26.45
N SER A 552 22.36 11.57 25.63
CA SER A 552 21.04 10.96 25.43
C SER A 552 20.83 10.55 23.97
N TRP A 553 19.95 9.56 23.75
CA TRP A 553 19.69 8.95 22.45
C TRP A 553 18.20 8.94 22.12
N MET A 554 17.86 8.86 20.86
CA MET A 554 16.47 8.85 20.40
C MET A 554 15.63 7.74 21.09
N PHE A 555 16.18 6.55 21.24
CA PHE A 555 15.50 5.43 21.86
C PHE A 555 15.41 5.52 23.40
N ASP A 556 16.01 6.53 24.03
CA ASP A 556 15.74 6.79 25.46
C ASP A 556 14.32 7.34 25.67
N VAL A 557 13.80 8.07 24.69
CA VAL A 557 12.46 8.68 24.74
C VAL A 557 11.43 8.01 23.84
N VAL A 558 11.79 7.05 22.99
CA VAL A 558 10.85 6.28 22.16
C VAL A 558 10.03 5.35 23.05
N GLU A 559 8.69 5.36 22.88
CA GLU A 559 7.76 4.40 23.46
C GLU A 559 7.33 3.37 22.38
N ARG A 560 6.94 3.83 21.19
CA ARG A 560 6.50 2.99 20.06
C ARG A 560 6.94 3.60 18.74
N VAL A 561 7.15 2.76 17.73
CA VAL A 561 7.45 3.22 16.37
C VAL A 561 6.49 2.58 15.37
N GLN A 562 5.93 3.41 14.50
CA GLN A 562 5.19 2.96 13.31
C GLN A 562 6.12 3.00 12.10
N PHE A 563 6.21 1.89 11.37
CA PHE A 563 7.09 1.75 10.22
C PHE A 563 6.56 0.71 9.23
N ILE A 564 6.98 0.81 7.98
CA ILE A 564 6.79 -0.24 6.97
C ILE A 564 8.04 -1.13 7.02
N ASP A 565 7.83 -2.43 7.25
CA ASP A 565 8.93 -3.41 7.27
C ASP A 565 9.41 -3.79 5.85
N GLU A 566 10.45 -4.59 5.76
CA GLU A 566 11.03 -5.06 4.47
C GLU A 566 10.04 -5.86 3.61
N SER A 567 9.02 -6.47 4.24
CA SER A 567 7.94 -7.17 3.52
C SER A 567 6.85 -6.22 2.99
N GLY A 568 6.91 -4.94 3.34
CA GLY A 568 5.93 -3.91 2.99
C GLY A 568 4.73 -3.85 3.95
N ARG A 569 4.77 -4.53 5.12
CA ARG A 569 3.70 -4.50 6.11
C ARG A 569 3.86 -3.30 7.05
N LEU A 570 2.74 -2.67 7.37
CA LEU A 570 2.71 -1.66 8.41
C LEU A 570 2.83 -2.35 9.78
N GLN A 571 3.80 -1.90 10.56
CA GLN A 571 4.08 -2.35 11.92
C GLN A 571 3.88 -1.20 12.90
N ASP A 572 3.37 -1.48 14.07
CA ASP A 572 3.32 -0.57 15.23
C ASP A 572 3.85 -1.33 16.44
N LEU A 573 5.15 -1.16 16.72
CA LEU A 573 5.85 -1.95 17.72
C LEU A 573 6.35 -1.09 18.89
N PRO A 574 6.31 -1.63 20.12
CA PRO A 574 6.89 -1.00 21.27
C PRO A 574 8.43 -1.01 21.19
N LYS A 575 9.08 -0.10 21.90
CA LYS A 575 10.54 0.07 21.94
C LYS A 575 11.29 -1.26 22.16
N GLU A 576 10.77 -2.12 23.02
CA GLU A 576 11.38 -3.39 23.43
C GLU A 576 11.49 -4.42 22.29
N ALA A 577 10.74 -4.22 21.22
CA ALA A 577 10.76 -5.08 20.02
C ALA A 577 11.90 -4.72 19.05
N PHE A 578 12.66 -3.65 19.31
CA PHE A 578 13.73 -3.18 18.42
C PHE A 578 15.12 -3.53 18.93
N HIS A 579 16.00 -3.93 17.98
CA HIS A 579 17.42 -4.09 18.22
C HIS A 579 18.15 -2.78 17.87
N PHE A 580 18.50 -2.00 18.89
CA PHE A 580 19.12 -0.70 18.69
C PHE A 580 20.45 -0.57 19.42
N GLY A 581 21.34 0.22 18.85
CA GLY A 581 22.66 0.50 19.38
C GLY A 581 23.22 1.81 18.85
N TYR A 582 24.54 1.94 18.91
CA TYR A 582 25.25 3.12 18.39
C TYR A 582 25.03 3.27 16.88
N ARG A 583 24.34 4.32 16.47
CA ARG A 583 24.06 4.68 15.07
C ARG A 583 23.31 3.62 14.26
N LYS A 584 22.54 2.72 14.90
CA LYS A 584 21.82 1.65 14.22
C LYS A 584 20.55 1.26 14.97
N VAL A 585 19.47 1.04 14.20
CA VAL A 585 18.26 0.32 14.61
C VAL A 585 17.96 -0.68 13.49
N GLU A 586 18.06 -1.97 13.77
CA GLU A 586 18.09 -3.01 12.72
C GLU A 586 16.82 -3.03 11.89
N GLU A 587 15.65 -3.07 12.51
CA GLU A 587 14.34 -3.18 11.85
C GLU A 587 14.06 -1.94 10.97
N ILE A 588 14.36 -0.75 11.49
CA ILE A 588 14.16 0.51 10.75
C ILE A 588 15.21 0.68 9.64
N SER A 589 16.38 0.06 9.78
CA SER A 589 17.41 0.11 8.74
C SER A 589 17.00 -0.63 7.47
N ARG A 590 16.16 -1.67 7.59
CA ARG A 590 15.60 -2.47 6.50
C ARG A 590 14.21 -1.99 6.07
N GLY A 591 13.57 -1.15 6.89
CA GLY A 591 12.23 -0.64 6.67
C GLY A 591 12.19 0.88 6.49
N ILE A 592 10.99 1.45 6.59
CA ILE A 592 10.73 2.89 6.45
C ILE A 592 9.96 3.37 7.66
N ALA A 593 10.59 4.16 8.54
CA ALA A 593 9.91 4.79 9.66
C ALA A 593 8.85 5.80 9.18
N LEU A 594 7.65 5.74 9.75
CA LEU A 594 6.54 6.64 9.47
C LEU A 594 6.34 7.66 10.60
N GLY A 595 6.67 7.29 11.83
CA GLY A 595 6.59 8.14 13.01
C GLY A 595 6.79 7.36 14.29
N ALA A 596 6.79 8.07 15.42
CA ALA A 596 6.93 7.46 16.74
C ALA A 596 6.09 8.16 17.78
N ILE A 597 5.65 7.41 18.79
CA ILE A 597 5.20 7.94 20.07
C ILE A 597 6.43 8.05 20.96
N LEU A 598 6.70 9.27 21.40
CA LEU A 598 7.79 9.60 22.29
C LEU A 598 7.21 9.89 23.67
N LYS A 599 7.88 9.47 24.73
CA LYS A 599 7.46 9.64 26.10
C LYS A 599 8.49 10.42 26.90
N SER A 600 8.01 11.46 27.55
CA SER A 600 8.84 12.23 28.51
C SER A 600 9.12 11.38 29.76
N PRO A 601 10.36 11.34 30.23
CA PRO A 601 10.68 10.73 31.52
C PRO A 601 10.13 11.54 32.71
N GLU A 602 9.97 12.85 32.57
CA GLU A 602 9.57 13.75 33.67
C GLU A 602 8.93 15.05 33.15
N THR A 603 8.24 15.75 34.05
CA THR A 603 7.66 17.08 33.79
C THR A 603 8.41 18.15 34.55
N GLU A 604 8.65 19.28 33.88
CA GLU A 604 9.34 20.43 34.47
C GLU A 604 8.76 21.75 33.94
N ASP A 605 9.22 22.86 34.54
CA ASP A 605 8.86 24.21 34.07
C ASP A 605 9.45 24.47 32.66
N GLU A 606 8.64 25.07 31.80
CA GLU A 606 9.02 25.45 30.43
C GLU A 606 10.32 26.29 30.42
N THR A 607 10.51 27.20 31.39
CA THR A 607 11.69 28.07 31.47
C THR A 607 12.97 27.27 31.70
N ALA A 608 12.93 26.25 32.55
CA ALA A 608 14.06 25.36 32.82
C ALA A 608 14.44 24.53 31.59
N ILE A 609 13.42 23.96 30.90
CA ILE A 609 13.60 23.19 29.67
C ILE A 609 14.24 24.07 28.59
N ARG A 610 13.72 25.29 28.36
CA ARG A 610 14.26 26.24 27.37
C ARG A 610 15.68 26.66 27.70
N SER A 611 16.02 26.87 28.93
CA SER A 611 17.39 27.22 29.35
C SER A 611 18.39 26.10 28.98
N ARG A 612 18.02 24.84 29.18
CA ARG A 612 18.86 23.70 28.74
C ARG A 612 18.97 23.60 27.21
N MET A 613 17.87 23.83 26.48
CA MET A 613 17.88 23.87 24.99
C MET A 613 18.85 24.95 24.50
N ASP A 614 18.80 26.15 25.08
CA ASP A 614 19.68 27.26 24.69
C ASP A 614 21.14 26.95 24.98
N SER A 615 21.43 26.35 26.14
CA SER A 615 22.78 25.87 26.50
C SER A 615 23.31 24.86 25.50
N TYR A 616 22.51 23.83 25.14
CA TYR A 616 22.91 22.82 24.15
C TYR A 616 23.12 23.42 22.75
N SER A 617 22.22 24.32 22.34
CA SER A 617 22.33 25.03 21.08
C SER A 617 23.62 25.87 20.99
N SER A 618 23.97 26.55 22.07
CA SER A 618 25.18 27.39 22.17
C SER A 618 26.47 26.54 22.11
N SER A 619 26.54 25.49 22.93
CA SER A 619 27.67 24.55 22.95
C SER A 619 27.96 23.95 21.55
N ARG A 620 26.89 23.60 20.80
CA ARG A 620 27.04 23.05 19.45
C ARG A 620 27.52 24.09 18.44
N LYS A 621 27.05 25.33 18.52
CA LYS A 621 27.50 26.44 17.64
C LYS A 621 28.98 26.75 17.83
N GLU A 622 29.51 26.54 19.03
CA GLU A 622 30.90 26.77 19.35
C GLU A 622 31.81 25.61 18.91
N SER A 623 31.30 24.35 19.01
CA SER A 623 32.09 23.15 18.77
C SER A 623 31.99 22.60 17.34
N GLN A 624 31.07 23.08 16.50
CA GLN A 624 30.86 22.55 15.14
C GLN A 624 30.99 23.63 14.06
N PRO A 625 31.51 23.25 12.85
CA PRO A 625 31.65 24.22 11.76
C PRO A 625 30.30 24.71 11.24
N ARG A 626 30.24 25.93 10.75
CA ARG A 626 29.04 26.55 10.16
C ARG A 626 28.84 26.29 8.68
N GLY A 627 29.85 25.73 7.99
CA GLY A 627 29.82 25.42 6.58
C GLY A 627 28.96 24.20 6.24
N PRO A 628 28.61 24.02 4.92
CA PRO A 628 27.93 22.82 4.47
C PRO A 628 28.74 21.56 4.79
N SER A 629 28.13 20.63 5.57
CA SER A 629 28.78 19.38 6.01
C SER A 629 27.75 18.29 6.25
N ALA A 630 28.20 17.05 6.35
CA ALA A 630 27.35 15.87 6.67
C ALA A 630 27.42 15.47 8.15
N GLY A 631 27.85 16.34 9.06
CA GLY A 631 28.12 15.97 10.44
C GLY A 631 29.45 15.24 10.60
N CYS A 632 29.55 14.37 11.59
CA CYS A 632 30.72 13.51 11.79
C CYS A 632 30.88 12.53 10.63
N ILE A 633 32.10 12.50 10.05
CA ILE A 633 32.40 11.61 8.90
C ILE A 633 32.66 10.19 9.37
N PHE A 634 33.32 10.03 10.52
CA PHE A 634 33.73 8.73 11.08
C PHE A 634 33.05 8.42 12.39
N LYS A 635 32.78 7.15 12.61
CA LYS A 635 32.41 6.61 13.94
C LYS A 635 33.59 6.76 14.90
N ASN A 636 33.30 6.88 16.20
CA ASN A 636 34.32 6.81 17.20
C ASN A 636 34.79 5.36 17.34
N PRO A 637 36.10 5.08 17.21
CA PRO A 637 36.65 3.75 17.46
C PRO A 637 36.63 3.42 18.96
N GLU A 638 36.70 2.14 19.29
CA GLU A 638 36.68 1.69 20.68
C GLU A 638 37.82 2.34 21.48
N GLY A 639 37.48 2.91 22.61
CA GLY A 639 38.45 3.55 23.53
C GLY A 639 39.00 4.91 23.08
N ASN A 640 38.56 5.48 21.93
CA ASN A 640 39.04 6.76 21.45
C ASN A 640 37.95 7.57 20.69
N TYR A 641 38.29 8.80 20.30
CA TYR A 641 37.42 9.70 19.53
C TYR A 641 38.04 10.00 18.17
N ALA A 642 37.31 9.78 17.08
CA ALA A 642 37.79 10.03 15.72
C ALA A 642 38.26 11.49 15.53
N GLY A 643 37.48 12.46 16.03
CA GLY A 643 37.87 13.88 15.94
C GLY A 643 39.18 14.21 16.65
N LYS A 644 39.44 13.57 17.81
CA LYS A 644 40.71 13.72 18.56
C LYS A 644 41.88 13.11 17.81
N LEU A 645 41.73 11.93 17.24
CA LEU A 645 42.76 11.29 16.41
C LEU A 645 43.15 12.16 15.22
N ILE A 646 42.17 12.68 14.48
CA ILE A 646 42.36 13.57 13.34
C ILE A 646 43.07 14.86 13.74
N ASP A 647 42.66 15.47 14.86
CA ASP A 647 43.29 16.68 15.40
C ASP A 647 44.75 16.45 15.84
N THR A 648 44.96 15.39 16.64
CA THR A 648 46.31 15.04 17.17
C THR A 648 47.32 14.76 16.05
N HIS A 649 46.89 14.22 14.93
CA HIS A 649 47.76 13.90 13.80
C HIS A 649 47.90 15.05 12.79
N GLY A 650 47.35 16.24 13.07
CA GLY A 650 47.53 17.46 12.26
C GLY A 650 46.80 17.43 10.93
N ILE A 651 45.66 16.75 10.84
CA ILE A 651 44.89 16.55 9.60
C ILE A 651 43.87 17.70 9.34
N LYS A 652 43.57 18.53 10.36
CA LYS A 652 42.74 19.73 10.18
C LYS A 652 43.29 20.63 9.05
N GLY A 653 42.39 21.18 8.23
CA GLY A 653 42.76 21.98 7.07
C GLY A 653 43.20 21.18 5.84
N MET A 654 43.32 19.84 5.92
CA MET A 654 43.62 19.00 4.75
C MET A 654 42.51 19.17 3.73
N ARG A 655 42.87 19.35 2.44
CA ARG A 655 41.98 19.67 1.38
C ARG A 655 42.14 18.83 0.14
N VAL A 656 41.05 18.38 -0.47
CA VAL A 656 41.01 17.78 -1.80
C VAL A 656 39.92 18.49 -2.60
N GLY A 657 40.25 19.08 -3.73
CA GLY A 657 39.34 19.83 -4.53
C GLY A 657 38.59 20.91 -3.73
N GLY A 658 37.27 20.82 -3.72
CA GLY A 658 36.38 21.70 -2.95
C GLY A 658 36.08 21.24 -1.52
N ALA A 659 36.55 20.05 -1.09
CA ALA A 659 36.30 19.51 0.24
C ALA A 659 37.49 19.75 1.19
N GLU A 660 37.22 20.08 2.46
CA GLU A 660 38.26 20.42 3.46
C GLU A 660 37.90 19.86 4.84
N VAL A 661 38.86 19.30 5.56
CA VAL A 661 38.74 18.93 6.97
C VAL A 661 38.66 20.19 7.83
N SER A 662 37.56 20.32 8.59
CA SER A 662 37.28 21.53 9.36
C SER A 662 38.34 21.85 10.41
N ASP A 663 38.77 23.13 10.47
CA ASP A 663 39.65 23.64 11.54
C ASP A 663 38.97 23.67 12.91
N VAL A 664 37.62 23.75 12.95
CA VAL A 664 36.85 23.77 14.21
C VAL A 664 36.76 22.37 14.82
N HIS A 665 36.41 21.34 13.99
CA HIS A 665 36.20 19.97 14.47
C HIS A 665 36.76 18.96 13.48
N GLY A 666 37.80 18.23 13.88
CA GLY A 666 38.53 17.31 12.99
C GLY A 666 37.69 16.21 12.32
N ASN A 667 36.57 15.79 12.93
CA ASN A 667 35.69 14.76 12.35
C ASN A 667 34.60 15.36 11.41
N PHE A 668 34.81 16.57 10.89
CA PHE A 668 33.91 17.20 9.92
C PHE A 668 34.63 17.52 8.64
N ILE A 669 34.05 17.16 7.49
CA ILE A 669 34.46 17.62 6.18
C ILE A 669 33.44 18.69 5.74
N VAL A 670 33.94 19.84 5.30
CA VAL A 670 33.15 21.02 4.87
C VAL A 670 33.30 21.20 3.35
N ASN A 671 32.22 21.46 2.66
CA ASN A 671 32.22 21.87 1.28
C ASN A 671 32.54 23.37 1.23
N MET A 672 33.72 23.72 0.79
CA MET A 672 34.24 25.10 0.65
C MET A 672 33.73 25.78 -0.61
N GLY A 673 32.94 25.06 -1.42
CA GLY A 673 32.41 25.48 -2.71
C GLY A 673 32.91 24.58 -3.84
N GLY A 674 31.97 24.03 -4.61
CA GLY A 674 32.27 23.17 -5.75
C GLY A 674 32.87 21.80 -5.43
N ALA A 675 32.74 21.32 -4.17
CA ALA A 675 33.18 19.96 -3.82
C ALA A 675 32.35 18.92 -4.57
N THR A 676 33.02 17.86 -5.01
CA THR A 676 32.45 16.64 -5.58
C THR A 676 32.37 15.54 -4.52
N SER A 677 31.62 14.48 -4.78
CA SER A 677 31.62 13.31 -3.89
C SER A 677 32.99 12.61 -3.90
N GLU A 678 33.67 12.60 -5.02
CA GLU A 678 35.03 12.02 -5.13
C GLU A 678 36.04 12.80 -4.30
N ASP A 679 35.96 14.15 -4.23
CA ASP A 679 36.80 14.96 -3.33
C ASP A 679 36.64 14.52 -1.87
N VAL A 680 35.40 14.28 -1.43
CA VAL A 680 35.10 13.84 -0.07
C VAL A 680 35.58 12.40 0.17
N ILE A 681 35.36 11.50 -0.79
CA ILE A 681 35.80 10.10 -0.73
C ILE A 681 37.33 10.03 -0.62
N GLU A 682 38.02 10.83 -1.41
CA GLU A 682 39.48 10.86 -1.39
C GLU A 682 40.01 11.41 -0.05
N LEU A 683 39.38 12.47 0.50
CA LEU A 683 39.71 12.90 1.87
C LEU A 683 39.49 11.80 2.90
N VAL A 684 38.40 11.04 2.81
CA VAL A 684 38.11 9.91 3.70
C VAL A 684 39.23 8.87 3.59
N ARG A 685 39.70 8.53 2.39
CA ARG A 685 40.84 7.61 2.16
C ARG A 685 42.11 8.11 2.82
N GLN A 686 42.49 9.36 2.56
CA GLN A 686 43.72 9.98 3.10
C GLN A 686 43.66 10.08 4.63
N ILE A 687 42.54 10.50 5.24
CA ILE A 687 42.40 10.56 6.69
C ILE A 687 42.59 9.16 7.30
N ARG A 688 41.93 8.14 6.72
CA ARG A 688 42.06 6.76 7.20
C ARG A 688 43.48 6.27 7.15
N ALA A 689 44.17 6.49 6.05
CA ALA A 689 45.58 6.08 5.88
C ALA A 689 46.50 6.74 6.92
N VAL A 690 46.41 8.07 7.08
CA VAL A 690 47.28 8.81 8.03
C VAL A 690 46.96 8.43 9.49
N VAL A 691 45.68 8.26 9.86
CA VAL A 691 45.32 7.85 11.22
C VAL A 691 45.80 6.42 11.50
N PHE A 692 45.62 5.50 10.54
CA PHE A 692 46.09 4.12 10.69
C PHE A 692 47.62 4.06 10.82
N GLU A 693 48.36 4.70 9.94
CA GLU A 693 49.86 4.75 9.96
C GLU A 693 50.38 5.27 11.31
N LYS A 694 49.75 6.34 11.86
CA LYS A 694 50.26 7.02 13.04
C LYS A 694 49.75 6.47 14.38
N SER A 695 48.64 5.71 14.39
CA SER A 695 47.99 5.29 15.63
C SER A 695 47.46 3.86 15.65
N GLY A 696 47.45 3.17 14.49
CA GLY A 696 46.89 1.83 14.37
C GLY A 696 45.34 1.75 14.39
N TYR A 697 44.65 2.86 14.52
CA TYR A 697 43.19 2.88 14.52
C TYR A 697 42.64 2.91 13.10
N VAL A 698 41.73 1.98 12.77
CA VAL A 698 40.98 2.01 11.52
C VAL A 698 39.67 2.81 11.75
N LEU A 699 39.58 3.95 11.07
CA LEU A 699 38.34 4.76 11.13
C LEU A 699 37.30 4.21 10.18
N GLU A 700 36.06 3.99 10.65
CA GLU A 700 34.93 3.60 9.84
C GLU A 700 34.03 4.81 9.51
N PRO A 701 33.60 5.00 8.25
CA PRO A 701 32.65 6.06 7.93
C PRO A 701 31.34 5.91 8.69
N GLU A 702 30.86 7.02 9.26
CA GLU A 702 29.51 7.14 9.85
C GLU A 702 28.52 7.68 8.81
N VAL A 703 29.01 8.55 7.90
CA VAL A 703 28.19 9.12 6.84
C VAL A 703 27.73 8.02 5.87
N LEU A 704 26.43 8.01 5.54
CA LEU A 704 25.86 7.07 4.59
C LEU A 704 26.18 7.51 3.16
N LEU A 705 26.72 6.60 2.36
CA LEU A 705 26.99 6.83 0.94
C LEU A 705 25.79 6.33 0.11
N VAL A 706 25.22 7.20 -0.70
CA VAL A 706 24.05 6.93 -1.56
C VAL A 706 24.51 6.86 -3.01
N GLY A 707 24.11 5.80 -3.72
CA GLY A 707 24.52 5.54 -5.11
C GLY A 707 25.86 4.84 -5.28
N ALA A 708 26.55 4.56 -4.16
CA ALA A 708 27.76 3.75 -4.11
C ALA A 708 27.90 3.06 -2.73
N SER A 709 28.92 2.23 -2.54
CA SER A 709 29.16 1.52 -1.27
C SER A 709 30.53 1.85 -0.72
N TRP A 710 30.62 2.14 0.58
CA TRP A 710 31.91 2.28 1.27
C TRP A 710 32.75 1.01 1.21
N ASP A 711 32.13 -0.17 1.31
CA ASP A 711 32.85 -1.45 1.25
C ASP A 711 33.51 -1.70 -0.13
N ALA A 712 32.85 -1.21 -1.19
CA ALA A 712 33.43 -1.29 -2.54
C ALA A 712 34.55 -0.28 -2.79
N ILE A 713 34.53 0.85 -2.06
CA ILE A 713 35.49 1.97 -2.24
C ILE A 713 36.71 1.85 -1.33
N LEU A 714 36.48 1.43 -0.09
CA LEU A 714 37.54 1.32 0.92
C LEU A 714 38.08 -0.12 0.94
N LYS A 715 39.37 -0.27 0.70
CA LYS A 715 40.02 -1.57 0.83
C LYS A 715 39.91 -2.10 2.24
N ASP A 716 39.90 -3.43 2.39
CA ASP A 716 39.98 -4.14 3.68
C ASP A 716 41.18 -3.62 4.49
N PRO A 717 41.03 -3.41 5.81
CA PRO A 717 42.16 -3.04 6.70
C PRO A 717 43.41 -3.91 6.55
N SER A 718 43.24 -5.21 6.27
CA SER A 718 44.36 -6.13 5.98
C SER A 718 45.15 -5.78 4.71
N ALA A 719 44.56 -5.05 3.76
CA ALA A 719 45.23 -4.54 2.58
C ALA A 719 46.06 -3.28 2.88
N LEU A 720 45.68 -2.50 3.91
CA LEU A 720 46.47 -1.35 4.39
C LEU A 720 47.76 -1.83 5.10
N GLU A 721 47.76 -2.98 5.79
CA GLU A 721 48.94 -3.58 6.42
C GLU A 721 49.96 -4.06 5.37
N GLN A 722 49.53 -4.54 4.21
CA GLN A 722 50.39 -4.98 3.13
C GLN A 722 51.05 -3.81 2.37
N GLU A 723 50.36 -2.66 2.22
CA GLU A 723 50.93 -1.46 1.62
C GLU A 723 51.95 -0.77 2.55
N ALA A 724 51.72 -0.80 3.88
CA ALA A 724 52.64 -0.26 4.87
C ALA A 724 53.92 -1.13 5.07
N SER A 725 53.82 -2.44 4.77
CA SER A 725 54.95 -3.37 4.89
C SER A 725 55.77 -3.55 3.60
N GLY A 726 55.33 -2.94 2.49
CA GLY A 726 55.98 -3.02 1.16
C GLY A 726 56.63 -1.74 0.65
N GLY A 727 56.78 -0.68 1.50
CA GLY A 727 57.42 0.58 1.19
C GLY A 727 58.85 0.71 1.72
#